data_e07dcec554f1ec47d26cfc1ec94e43bb
#
_entry.id   e07dcec554f1ec47d26cfc1ec94e43bb
#
_cell.length_a   1.000
_cell.length_b   1.000
_cell.length_c   1.000
_cell.angle_alpha   90.00
_cell.angle_beta   90.00
_cell.angle_gamma   90.00
#
_symmetry.space_group_name_H-M   'P 1'
#
loop_
_entity.id
_entity.type
_entity.pdbx_description
1 polymer ?
#
loop_
_entity_poly.entity_id
_entity_poly.type
_entity_poly.pdbx_seq_one_letter_code
_entity_poly.pdbx_strand_id
1 'polypeptide(L)'
;MNRYFSIPAGLAALLLASVAAPAGQSAPSVESACGQLTCDIETLFEAGLADGDVAQPVGGGVPGLNFFDAALTLARETGNSAAEARALNHMGAAYRRVGRYPQALERHRRAIAIAPSPQIKGESLNGLGQVHTSFGRISEAVAAHQQALELFTQANLSTGMADTWLYLAAAYEEDRQWDTALTAYETSLEQAEGDAGRQAAALHGMGDIHLEQDRLKAAVASYQSALERWRDVGDDKGIQTTLTRLGGAYHLQRQYDMALTAYKDALAISRTRSDLASEATLLQNMGISHGRSGDWDPALVKLYEAAALFEELGYRALEGETLSQIGNILKAQGNQELAIALYKQAIGVFEDVRQDLRVLPLEQRSVFPRTFAETYRTLADLLLQQDRVIEAQAILDLLKVQEVDDFLDDVPQTAAPDLGTAPLRPAETQLLELYDQTVAEGRELAQLRRIPRSQRSPSQQQRIAALVSAQQTKTAEFNDFIARPEVSTLVAQLGDTSRQQNLNLRNLNSLQDNLQTLNNAVLVYPLILEDRLELVVVSPYSPPLHRTVEVTENELQAALETARQALNNRHRDARPAMEQLYNYLVKPIEADLAQANAQTIVYSPDGPLRYVPLGALYDGDQWLIERFQVTNITAASLTDFNAVPNPNPSILAAAFSEGEYNLQVGTRQVSLAGLPYAKVEVTTLVDKFADATQLLNDAFDRPTTIPQMDDYSIVHLATHAEFVAGQPEESFILLGDGDRVSLRDMSTWSLRNVDLVVLSACQTGLGGTLGNGEEILGFGYQIQRAGAKSAIASLWSVDDGGTQALMTTFYDNLRQGQGKGNALRQAQIALITEDRQVLETNQRGFAQEFSGPLPNLPNTYSHPYYWSSFILIGNSL
;
A
#
# COMPACT_ATOMS: atom_id res chain seq x y z
N MET A 1 -5.36 8.30 -11.57
CA MET A 1 -5.05 9.74 -11.66
C MET A 1 -5.70 10.62 -10.56
N ASN A 2 -6.68 10.13 -9.78
CA ASN A 2 -7.44 10.95 -8.81
C ASN A 2 -7.00 10.83 -7.34
N ARG A 3 -5.88 10.20 -7.03
CA ARG A 3 -5.49 9.90 -5.62
C ARG A 3 -4.50 10.89 -4.98
N TYR A 4 -4.06 11.93 -5.66
CA TYR A 4 -2.95 12.79 -5.21
C TYR A 4 -3.33 13.97 -4.29
N PHE A 5 -4.60 14.18 -3.96
CA PHE A 5 -5.04 15.33 -3.15
C PHE A 5 -5.69 15.00 -1.81
N SER A 6 -5.84 13.74 -1.48
CA SER A 6 -6.39 13.31 -0.18
C SER A 6 -5.27 12.79 0.73
N ILE A 7 -4.50 13.68 1.33
CA ILE A 7 -3.78 13.34 2.56
C ILE A 7 -4.78 13.58 3.69
N PRO A 8 -5.27 12.54 4.40
CA PRO A 8 -6.09 12.75 5.57
C PRO A 8 -5.33 13.62 6.57
N ALA A 9 -5.98 14.58 7.19
CA ALA A 9 -5.38 15.46 8.20
C ALA A 9 -4.75 14.68 9.39
N GLY A 10 -5.08 13.39 9.55
CA GLY A 10 -4.48 12.48 10.52
C GLY A 10 -3.05 12.03 10.19
N LEU A 11 -2.64 12.04 8.91
CA LEU A 11 -1.33 11.54 8.48
C LEU A 11 -0.17 12.44 8.89
N ALA A 12 -0.37 13.76 8.91
CA ALA A 12 0.65 14.71 9.36
C ALA A 12 1.01 14.53 10.85
N ALA A 13 0.09 14.00 11.65
CA ALA A 13 0.30 13.81 13.09
C ALA A 13 1.11 12.56 13.47
N LEU A 14 1.12 11.51 12.62
CA LEU A 14 1.78 10.23 12.92
C LEU A 14 3.26 10.17 12.51
N LEU A 15 3.68 10.99 11.56
CA LEU A 15 5.07 11.02 11.07
C LEU A 15 6.08 11.60 12.06
N LEU A 16 5.65 12.09 13.21
CA LEU A 16 6.48 12.85 14.15
C LEU A 16 6.97 12.07 15.37
N ALA A 17 6.64 10.80 15.50
CA ALA A 17 6.94 10.05 16.72
C ALA A 17 8.34 9.39 16.74
N SER A 18 9.12 9.38 15.67
CA SER A 18 10.28 8.50 15.56
C SER A 18 11.67 9.15 15.37
N VAL A 19 11.77 10.47 15.22
CA VAL A 19 13.09 11.11 15.04
C VAL A 19 13.44 11.95 16.27
N ALA A 20 14.49 11.56 16.97
CA ALA A 20 15.11 12.36 18.03
C ALA A 20 15.73 13.63 17.42
N ALA A 21 15.02 14.76 17.48
CA ALA A 21 15.53 16.05 17.07
C ALA A 21 16.36 16.70 18.22
N PRO A 22 17.36 17.52 17.88
CA PRO A 22 18.21 18.15 18.90
C PRO A 22 17.41 19.10 19.80
N ALA A 23 17.69 19.04 21.07
CA ALA A 23 17.07 19.84 22.13
C ALA A 23 17.21 21.35 21.88
N GLY A 24 16.12 22.06 21.77
CA GLY A 24 16.17 23.51 21.75
C GLY A 24 14.88 24.23 21.45
N GLN A 25 13.90 24.15 22.34
CA GLN A 25 13.00 25.22 22.75
C GLN A 25 12.06 24.69 23.84
N SER A 26 12.11 25.26 25.04
CA SER A 26 11.19 24.92 26.12
C SER A 26 9.77 25.44 25.78
N ALA A 27 8.78 24.54 25.84
CA ALA A 27 7.37 24.91 25.83
C ALA A 27 7.12 26.04 26.89
N PRO A 28 6.17 26.96 26.66
CA PRO A 28 5.83 27.99 27.63
C PRO A 28 5.50 27.30 28.96
N SER A 29 6.13 27.75 30.04
CA SER A 29 5.87 27.19 31.37
C SER A 29 4.52 27.66 31.88
N VAL A 30 3.86 26.85 32.70
CA VAL A 30 2.65 27.26 33.42
C VAL A 30 2.88 28.57 34.18
N GLU A 31 4.09 28.77 34.75
CA GLU A 31 4.50 29.99 35.40
C GLU A 31 4.52 31.21 34.46
N SER A 32 4.90 31.04 33.19
CA SER A 32 4.94 32.14 32.22
C SER A 32 3.54 32.54 31.73
N ALA A 33 2.59 31.62 31.68
CA ALA A 33 1.22 31.87 31.30
C ALA A 33 0.39 32.50 32.43
N CYS A 34 0.69 32.13 33.68
CA CYS A 34 -0.07 32.58 34.88
C CYS A 34 0.49 33.84 35.57
N GLY A 35 1.74 34.25 35.23
CA GLY A 35 2.40 35.32 35.96
C GLY A 35 2.57 34.99 37.44
N GLN A 36 2.72 36.04 38.32
CA GLN A 36 2.81 35.86 39.78
C GLN A 36 1.42 35.80 40.47
N LEU A 37 0.34 35.72 39.73
CA LEU A 37 -1.04 35.68 40.26
C LEU A 37 -1.59 34.24 40.17
N THR A 38 -2.46 33.86 41.11
CA THR A 38 -3.16 32.57 41.14
C THR A 38 -3.99 32.40 39.85
N CYS A 39 -3.55 31.45 38.99
CA CYS A 39 -4.28 31.05 37.81
C CYS A 39 -5.61 30.41 38.16
N ASP A 40 -6.68 30.81 37.51
CA ASP A 40 -7.91 30.00 37.52
C ASP A 40 -7.90 28.87 36.46
N ILE A 41 -8.85 27.97 36.59
CA ILE A 41 -8.95 26.81 35.72
C ILE A 41 -9.22 27.19 34.25
N GLU A 42 -10.03 28.24 34.01
CA GLU A 42 -10.37 28.66 32.64
C GLU A 42 -9.15 29.26 31.93
N THR A 43 -8.33 30.05 32.64
CA THR A 43 -7.06 30.56 32.08
C THR A 43 -6.12 29.45 31.68
N LEU A 44 -6.07 28.34 32.44
CA LEU A 44 -5.26 27.15 32.10
C LEU A 44 -5.83 26.44 30.88
N PHE A 45 -7.16 26.35 30.72
CA PHE A 45 -7.74 25.77 29.50
C PHE A 45 -7.45 26.63 28.27
N GLU A 46 -7.60 27.96 28.36
CA GLU A 46 -7.29 28.86 27.25
C GLU A 46 -5.83 28.79 26.86
N ALA A 47 -4.90 28.77 27.82
CA ALA A 47 -3.48 28.61 27.57
C ALA A 47 -3.14 27.26 26.93
N GLY A 48 -3.75 26.16 27.39
CA GLY A 48 -3.56 24.83 26.84
C GLY A 48 -4.12 24.67 25.43
N LEU A 49 -5.25 25.30 25.11
CA LEU A 49 -5.81 25.35 23.77
C LEU A 49 -4.93 26.16 22.83
N ALA A 50 -4.45 27.33 23.28
CA ALA A 50 -3.54 28.19 22.50
C ALA A 50 -2.19 27.50 22.21
N ASP A 51 -1.61 26.78 23.18
CA ASP A 51 -0.41 25.96 22.96
C ASP A 51 -0.68 24.79 22.00
N GLY A 52 -1.87 24.19 22.07
CA GLY A 52 -2.30 23.15 21.18
C GLY A 52 -2.54 23.57 19.73
N ASP A 53 -2.73 24.85 19.45
CA ASP A 53 -2.89 25.42 18.10
C ASP A 53 -1.53 25.82 17.46
N VAL A 54 -0.45 25.82 18.24
CA VAL A 54 0.91 26.03 17.70
C VAL A 54 1.35 24.75 17.00
N ALA A 55 1.89 24.88 15.80
CA ALA A 55 2.45 23.77 15.03
C ALA A 55 3.48 23.01 15.88
N GLN A 56 3.40 21.70 15.81
CA GLN A 56 4.01 20.68 16.67
C GLN A 56 5.39 21.02 17.27
N PRO A 57 5.61 20.77 18.58
CA PRO A 57 6.89 21.00 19.22
C PRO A 57 7.92 19.99 18.73
N VAL A 58 9.06 20.49 18.31
CA VAL A 58 10.29 19.72 18.10
C VAL A 58 10.68 19.11 19.45
N GLY A 59 10.55 17.78 19.62
CA GLY A 59 11.00 17.12 20.84
C GLY A 59 10.01 16.14 21.51
N GLY A 60 8.94 15.71 20.82
CA GLY A 60 8.09 14.60 21.31
C GLY A 60 7.13 14.96 22.47
N GLY A 61 6.96 16.22 22.80
CA GLY A 61 5.99 16.70 23.77
C GLY A 61 4.56 16.68 23.22
N VAL A 62 3.56 16.58 24.10
CA VAL A 62 2.15 16.71 23.73
C VAL A 62 1.73 18.17 23.96
N PRO A 63 1.39 18.93 22.90
CA PRO A 63 1.02 20.34 23.03
C PRO A 63 -0.16 20.54 23.96
N GLY A 64 -0.09 21.56 24.81
CA GLY A 64 -1.13 21.89 25.79
C GLY A 64 -1.21 20.98 27.01
N LEU A 65 -0.52 19.83 27.03
CA LEU A 65 -0.68 18.82 28.09
C LEU A 65 -0.32 19.37 29.48
N ASN A 66 0.73 20.16 29.61
CA ASN A 66 1.18 20.73 30.89
C ASN A 66 0.10 21.64 31.51
N PHE A 67 -0.59 22.42 30.69
CA PHE A 67 -1.67 23.30 31.15
C PHE A 67 -2.90 22.49 31.54
N PHE A 68 -3.26 21.47 30.77
CA PHE A 68 -4.40 20.59 31.09
C PHE A 68 -4.12 19.75 32.35
N ASP A 69 -2.86 19.34 32.62
CA ASP A 69 -2.48 18.64 33.84
C ASP A 69 -2.52 19.56 35.07
N ALA A 70 -2.08 20.81 34.91
CA ALA A 70 -2.24 21.83 35.96
C ALA A 70 -3.73 22.11 36.26
N ALA A 71 -4.58 22.25 35.22
CA ALA A 71 -6.02 22.41 35.38
C ALA A 71 -6.65 21.20 36.09
N LEU A 72 -6.23 19.97 35.71
CA LEU A 72 -6.68 18.72 36.34
C LEU A 72 -6.33 18.71 37.84
N THR A 73 -5.11 19.11 38.19
CA THR A 73 -4.64 19.16 39.59
C THR A 73 -5.48 20.14 40.40
N LEU A 74 -5.67 21.36 39.87
CA LEU A 74 -6.45 22.40 40.53
C LEU A 74 -7.95 22.00 40.65
N ALA A 75 -8.51 21.35 39.64
CA ALA A 75 -9.88 20.85 39.68
C ALA A 75 -10.08 19.79 40.78
N ARG A 76 -9.11 18.93 41.01
CA ARG A 76 -9.12 17.93 42.09
C ARG A 76 -8.98 18.55 43.48
N GLU A 77 -8.07 19.52 43.63
CA GLU A 77 -7.87 20.25 44.89
C GLU A 77 -9.11 21.03 45.30
N THR A 78 -9.83 21.58 44.34
CA THR A 78 -11.07 22.34 44.56
C THR A 78 -12.34 21.49 44.60
N GLY A 79 -12.26 20.19 44.34
CA GLY A 79 -13.39 19.28 44.24
C GLY A 79 -14.32 19.54 43.04
N ASN A 80 -13.85 20.23 42.01
CA ASN A 80 -14.65 20.60 40.85
C ASN A 80 -14.66 19.47 39.81
N SER A 81 -15.60 18.54 39.94
CA SER A 81 -15.74 17.38 39.02
C SER A 81 -16.03 17.79 37.57
N ALA A 82 -16.69 18.90 37.32
CA ALA A 82 -16.93 19.38 35.96
C ALA A 82 -15.62 19.83 35.28
N ALA A 83 -14.81 20.58 35.99
CA ALA A 83 -13.48 20.99 35.49
C ALA A 83 -12.53 19.81 35.35
N GLU A 84 -12.59 18.82 36.29
CA GLU A 84 -11.79 17.60 36.21
C GLU A 84 -12.14 16.81 34.92
N ALA A 85 -13.42 16.62 34.61
CA ALA A 85 -13.86 15.95 33.39
C ALA A 85 -13.44 16.70 32.11
N ARG A 86 -13.57 18.04 32.09
CA ARG A 86 -13.12 18.89 30.97
C ARG A 86 -11.61 18.78 30.75
N ALA A 87 -10.80 18.84 31.84
CA ALA A 87 -9.35 18.67 31.75
C ALA A 87 -8.97 17.32 31.13
N LEU A 88 -9.60 16.22 31.57
CA LEU A 88 -9.40 14.90 31.03
C LEU A 88 -9.80 14.84 29.53
N ASN A 89 -10.87 15.51 29.13
CA ASN A 89 -11.28 15.59 27.71
C ASN A 89 -10.25 16.32 26.87
N HIS A 90 -9.74 17.46 27.30
CA HIS A 90 -8.70 18.19 26.59
C HIS A 90 -7.40 17.39 26.49
N MET A 91 -7.01 16.67 27.55
CA MET A 91 -5.86 15.77 27.54
C MET A 91 -6.08 14.64 26.54
N GLY A 92 -7.29 14.03 26.49
CA GLY A 92 -7.66 12.99 25.52
C GLY A 92 -7.54 13.48 24.09
N ALA A 93 -8.07 14.66 23.79
CA ALA A 93 -7.95 15.30 22.48
C ALA A 93 -6.49 15.62 22.12
N ALA A 94 -5.68 16.07 23.09
CA ALA A 94 -4.25 16.33 22.90
C ALA A 94 -3.48 15.04 22.55
N TYR A 95 -3.73 13.94 23.28
CA TYR A 95 -3.13 12.63 22.99
C TYR A 95 -3.56 12.08 21.62
N ARG A 96 -4.84 12.24 21.23
CA ARG A 96 -5.34 11.84 19.92
C ARG A 96 -4.58 12.56 18.80
N ARG A 97 -4.38 13.87 18.93
CA ARG A 97 -3.65 14.70 17.92
C ARG A 97 -2.23 14.23 17.67
N VAL A 98 -1.57 13.61 18.65
CA VAL A 98 -0.20 13.07 18.52
C VAL A 98 -0.18 11.55 18.36
N GLY A 99 -1.30 10.92 18.01
CA GLY A 99 -1.39 9.47 17.74
C GLY A 99 -1.27 8.57 18.98
N ARG A 100 -1.29 9.12 20.19
CA ARG A 100 -1.26 8.33 21.43
C ARG A 100 -2.65 7.85 21.82
N TYR A 101 -3.24 7.03 20.96
CA TYR A 101 -4.64 6.58 21.08
C TYR A 101 -4.97 5.84 22.38
N PRO A 102 -4.14 4.91 22.92
CA PRO A 102 -4.43 4.25 24.18
C PRO A 102 -4.61 5.24 25.36
N GLN A 103 -3.73 6.26 25.42
CA GLN A 103 -3.82 7.31 26.44
C GLN A 103 -5.06 8.21 26.21
N ALA A 104 -5.37 8.53 24.97
CA ALA A 104 -6.58 9.28 24.62
C ALA A 104 -7.86 8.54 25.07
N LEU A 105 -7.98 7.23 24.76
CA LEU A 105 -9.11 6.41 25.18
C LEU A 105 -9.26 6.39 26.70
N GLU A 106 -8.17 6.21 27.44
CA GLU A 106 -8.19 6.22 28.91
C GLU A 106 -8.72 7.55 29.45
N ARG A 107 -8.23 8.67 28.93
CA ARG A 107 -8.65 10.00 29.40
C ARG A 107 -10.13 10.25 29.15
N HIS A 108 -10.64 9.98 27.96
CA HIS A 108 -12.06 10.16 27.65
C HIS A 108 -12.94 9.20 28.48
N ARG A 109 -12.57 7.93 28.68
CA ARG A 109 -13.32 6.99 29.54
C ARG A 109 -13.38 7.47 30.98
N ARG A 110 -12.31 8.03 31.52
CA ARG A 110 -12.31 8.61 32.86
C ARG A 110 -13.20 9.86 32.94
N ALA A 111 -13.15 10.71 31.91
CA ALA A 111 -14.02 11.88 31.83
C ALA A 111 -15.51 11.49 31.83
N ILE A 112 -15.89 10.45 31.03
CA ILE A 112 -17.26 9.91 30.99
C ILE A 112 -17.72 9.42 32.38
N ALA A 113 -16.82 8.74 33.10
CA ALA A 113 -17.15 8.14 34.41
C ALA A 113 -17.44 9.19 35.49
N ILE A 114 -16.81 10.38 35.42
CA ILE A 114 -16.95 11.44 36.46
C ILE A 114 -17.78 12.64 36.00
N ALA A 115 -18.24 12.66 34.76
CA ALA A 115 -18.98 13.76 34.17
C ALA A 115 -20.28 14.06 34.95
N PRO A 116 -20.43 15.27 35.51
CA PRO A 116 -21.59 15.59 36.34
C PRO A 116 -22.84 16.03 35.56
N SER A 117 -22.71 16.30 34.27
CA SER A 117 -23.81 16.78 33.42
C SER A 117 -23.90 16.02 32.10
N PRO A 118 -25.09 15.91 31.48
CA PRO A 118 -25.27 15.35 30.16
C PRO A 118 -24.39 16.01 29.08
N GLN A 119 -24.16 17.31 29.17
CA GLN A 119 -23.32 18.07 28.26
C GLN A 119 -21.89 17.55 28.29
N ILE A 120 -21.21 17.54 29.46
CA ILE A 120 -19.82 17.11 29.60
C ILE A 120 -19.68 15.63 29.25
N LYS A 121 -20.68 14.81 29.60
CA LYS A 121 -20.67 13.39 29.26
C LYS A 121 -20.79 13.16 27.75
N GLY A 122 -21.66 13.94 27.08
CA GLY A 122 -21.80 13.91 25.62
C GLY A 122 -20.53 14.36 24.91
N GLU A 123 -19.91 15.46 25.36
CA GLU A 123 -18.61 15.91 24.84
C GLU A 123 -17.52 14.84 24.99
N SER A 124 -17.50 14.15 26.14
CA SER A 124 -16.54 13.07 26.41
C SER A 124 -16.75 11.85 25.52
N LEU A 125 -18.02 11.50 25.27
CA LEU A 125 -18.39 10.41 24.33
C LEU A 125 -18.01 10.78 22.88
N ASN A 126 -18.22 12.03 22.49
CA ASN A 126 -17.75 12.52 21.19
C ASN A 126 -16.22 12.43 21.08
N GLY A 127 -15.48 12.82 22.11
CA GLY A 127 -14.04 12.66 22.15
C GLY A 127 -13.60 11.19 22.03
N LEU A 128 -14.30 10.28 22.71
CA LEU A 128 -14.08 8.84 22.62
C LEU A 128 -14.35 8.33 21.20
N GLY A 129 -15.46 8.75 20.59
CA GLY A 129 -15.83 8.40 19.22
C GLY A 129 -14.78 8.86 18.20
N GLN A 130 -14.31 10.11 18.33
CA GLN A 130 -13.22 10.63 17.46
C GLN A 130 -11.92 9.81 17.58
N VAL A 131 -11.57 9.31 18.77
CA VAL A 131 -10.41 8.42 18.92
C VAL A 131 -10.64 7.11 18.19
N HIS A 132 -11.86 6.53 18.31
CA HIS A 132 -12.21 5.31 17.59
C HIS A 132 -12.19 5.51 16.06
N THR A 133 -12.70 6.66 15.55
CA THR A 133 -12.59 7.02 14.12
C THR A 133 -11.14 7.08 13.68
N SER A 134 -10.28 7.81 14.42
CA SER A 134 -8.84 7.90 14.11
C SER A 134 -8.10 6.55 14.17
N PHE A 135 -8.68 5.57 14.86
CA PHE A 135 -8.14 4.21 15.00
C PHE A 135 -8.78 3.20 14.02
N GLY A 136 -9.63 3.66 13.10
CA GLY A 136 -10.34 2.83 12.13
C GLY A 136 -11.45 1.94 12.72
N ARG A 137 -11.82 2.15 13.99
CA ARG A 137 -12.90 1.39 14.67
C ARG A 137 -14.23 2.11 14.49
N ILE A 138 -14.77 2.04 13.27
CA ILE A 138 -15.92 2.87 12.90
C ILE A 138 -17.20 2.49 13.66
N SER A 139 -17.44 1.20 13.86
CA SER A 139 -18.63 0.74 14.62
C SER A 139 -18.66 1.27 16.05
N GLU A 140 -17.53 1.25 16.75
CA GLU A 140 -17.39 1.79 18.11
C GLU A 140 -17.47 3.33 18.12
N ALA A 141 -16.94 3.99 17.07
CA ALA A 141 -17.05 5.43 16.91
C ALA A 141 -18.52 5.86 16.79
N VAL A 142 -19.26 5.22 15.86
CA VAL A 142 -20.69 5.47 15.64
C VAL A 142 -21.49 5.22 16.91
N ALA A 143 -21.23 4.12 17.62
CA ALA A 143 -21.92 3.81 18.88
C ALA A 143 -21.68 4.87 19.97
N ALA A 144 -20.45 5.39 20.10
CA ALA A 144 -20.12 6.45 21.07
C ALA A 144 -20.82 7.77 20.69
N HIS A 145 -20.80 8.16 19.41
CA HIS A 145 -21.47 9.36 18.92
C HIS A 145 -22.99 9.28 19.07
N GLN A 146 -23.61 8.11 18.81
CA GLN A 146 -25.05 7.92 19.01
C GLN A 146 -25.45 8.10 20.49
N GLN A 147 -24.66 7.57 21.43
CA GLN A 147 -24.88 7.80 22.85
C GLN A 147 -24.75 9.29 23.24
N ALA A 148 -23.79 10.02 22.63
CA ALA A 148 -23.65 11.45 22.83
C ALA A 148 -24.90 12.21 22.29
N LEU A 149 -25.38 11.83 21.09
CA LEU A 149 -26.54 12.42 20.46
C LEU A 149 -27.81 12.25 21.32
N GLU A 150 -28.02 11.06 21.91
CA GLU A 150 -29.12 10.80 22.83
C GLU A 150 -29.08 11.76 24.03
N LEU A 151 -27.90 11.96 24.65
CA LEU A 151 -27.73 12.87 25.79
C LEU A 151 -28.00 14.31 25.41
N PHE A 152 -27.48 14.78 24.28
CA PHE A 152 -27.71 16.15 23.82
C PHE A 152 -29.16 16.39 23.40
N THR A 153 -29.83 15.39 22.81
CA THR A 153 -31.26 15.48 22.46
C THR A 153 -32.11 15.56 23.71
N GLN A 154 -31.86 14.68 24.72
CA GLN A 154 -32.59 14.72 26.00
C GLN A 154 -32.38 16.03 26.76
N ALA A 155 -31.22 16.65 26.64
CA ALA A 155 -30.88 17.92 27.29
C ALA A 155 -31.24 19.17 26.44
N ASN A 156 -31.79 18.96 25.23
CA ASN A 156 -32.12 19.99 24.24
C ASN A 156 -30.93 20.94 23.93
N LEU A 157 -29.74 20.35 23.70
CA LEU A 157 -28.50 21.06 23.43
C LEU A 157 -28.18 21.02 21.92
N SER A 158 -28.69 21.96 21.16
CA SER A 158 -28.55 22.03 19.69
C SER A 158 -27.08 22.07 19.23
N THR A 159 -26.22 22.81 19.94
CA THR A 159 -24.79 22.88 19.64
C THR A 159 -24.09 21.52 19.77
N GLY A 160 -24.41 20.77 20.84
CA GLY A 160 -23.90 19.41 21.02
C GLY A 160 -24.43 18.44 19.99
N MET A 161 -25.69 18.58 19.55
CA MET A 161 -26.25 17.79 18.47
C MET A 161 -25.55 18.09 17.15
N ALA A 162 -25.30 19.33 16.80
CA ALA A 162 -24.59 19.73 15.58
C ALA A 162 -23.18 19.17 15.53
N ASP A 163 -22.41 19.30 16.62
CA ASP A 163 -21.06 18.72 16.74
C ASP A 163 -21.09 17.19 16.59
N THR A 164 -22.08 16.54 17.21
CA THR A 164 -22.18 15.06 17.13
C THR A 164 -22.50 14.59 15.72
N TRP A 165 -23.40 15.29 15.00
CA TRP A 165 -23.68 14.98 13.59
C TRP A 165 -22.46 15.21 12.70
N LEU A 166 -21.66 16.25 12.98
CA LEU A 166 -20.40 16.50 12.30
C LEU A 166 -19.42 15.33 12.48
N TYR A 167 -19.30 14.80 13.71
CA TYR A 167 -18.39 13.68 13.99
C TYR A 167 -18.92 12.34 13.44
N LEU A 168 -20.24 12.12 13.45
CA LEU A 168 -20.86 10.98 12.77
C LEU A 168 -20.60 11.03 11.26
N ALA A 169 -20.75 12.20 10.65
CA ALA A 169 -20.46 12.38 9.24
C ALA A 169 -19.02 12.01 8.92
N ALA A 170 -18.05 12.49 9.70
CA ALA A 170 -16.64 12.15 9.54
C ALA A 170 -16.36 10.63 9.74
N ALA A 171 -17.06 9.98 10.67
CA ALA A 171 -16.93 8.53 10.85
C ALA A 171 -17.49 7.75 9.66
N TYR A 172 -18.63 8.15 9.10
CA TYR A 172 -19.19 7.53 7.88
C TYR A 172 -18.36 7.82 6.63
N GLU A 173 -17.71 8.98 6.57
CA GLU A 173 -16.77 9.34 5.51
C GLU A 173 -15.56 8.39 5.48
N GLU A 174 -14.96 8.11 6.63
CA GLU A 174 -13.87 7.12 6.77
C GLU A 174 -14.30 5.70 6.35
N ASP A 175 -15.56 5.33 6.60
CA ASP A 175 -16.16 4.06 6.14
C ASP A 175 -16.66 4.10 4.68
N ARG A 176 -16.42 5.20 3.97
CA ARG A 176 -16.88 5.44 2.59
C ARG A 176 -18.38 5.32 2.37
N GLN A 177 -19.15 5.51 3.43
CA GLN A 177 -20.62 5.58 3.36
C GLN A 177 -21.06 7.01 2.96
N TRP A 178 -20.71 7.41 1.74
CA TRP A 178 -20.80 8.80 1.25
C TRP A 178 -22.17 9.43 1.40
N ASP A 179 -23.25 8.72 1.05
CA ASP A 179 -24.62 9.26 1.12
C ASP A 179 -25.07 9.45 2.58
N THR A 180 -24.69 8.53 3.47
CA THR A 180 -24.97 8.62 4.91
C THR A 180 -24.19 9.79 5.53
N ALA A 181 -22.93 9.95 5.14
CA ALA A 181 -22.08 11.05 5.60
C ALA A 181 -22.61 12.41 5.14
N LEU A 182 -23.03 12.55 3.87
CA LEU A 182 -23.67 13.78 3.37
C LEU A 182 -24.93 14.13 4.16
N THR A 183 -25.82 13.15 4.41
CA THR A 183 -27.04 13.35 5.21
C THR A 183 -26.69 13.81 6.64
N ALA A 184 -25.64 13.25 7.24
CA ALA A 184 -25.20 13.66 8.57
C ALA A 184 -24.61 15.08 8.58
N TYR A 185 -23.84 15.49 7.56
CA TYR A 185 -23.37 16.87 7.41
C TYR A 185 -24.52 17.85 7.18
N GLU A 186 -25.52 17.52 6.34
CA GLU A 186 -26.73 18.33 6.12
C GLU A 186 -27.48 18.51 7.46
N THR A 187 -27.65 17.43 8.24
CA THR A 187 -28.29 17.49 9.54
C THR A 187 -27.49 18.36 10.52
N SER A 188 -26.15 18.24 10.52
CA SER A 188 -25.29 19.12 11.31
C SER A 188 -25.48 20.59 10.94
N LEU A 189 -25.53 20.88 9.63
CA LEU A 189 -25.73 22.24 9.11
C LEU A 189 -27.08 22.82 9.56
N GLU A 190 -28.15 22.04 9.55
CA GLU A 190 -29.47 22.43 10.06
C GLU A 190 -29.46 22.71 11.57
N GLN A 191 -28.82 21.81 12.36
CA GLN A 191 -28.73 21.96 13.81
C GLN A 191 -27.82 23.13 14.25
N ALA A 192 -26.90 23.54 13.36
CA ALA A 192 -25.98 24.66 13.57
C ALA A 192 -26.58 26.05 13.20
N GLU A 193 -27.93 26.20 13.15
CA GLU A 193 -28.57 27.46 12.82
C GLU A 193 -28.08 28.59 13.75
N GLY A 194 -27.55 29.68 13.14
CA GLY A 194 -26.97 30.82 13.85
C GLY A 194 -25.50 30.66 14.28
N ASP A 195 -24.86 29.48 14.05
CA ASP A 195 -23.44 29.23 14.34
C ASP A 195 -22.65 29.08 13.04
N ALA A 196 -22.07 30.19 12.59
CA ALA A 196 -21.34 30.23 11.33
C ALA A 196 -20.10 29.29 11.30
N GLY A 197 -19.44 29.06 12.46
CA GLY A 197 -18.29 28.16 12.53
C GLY A 197 -18.67 26.70 12.31
N ARG A 198 -19.74 26.22 12.95
CA ARG A 198 -20.26 24.85 12.74
C ARG A 198 -20.82 24.65 11.33
N GLN A 199 -21.53 25.69 10.82
CA GLN A 199 -21.99 25.66 9.44
C GLN A 199 -20.84 25.55 8.44
N ALA A 200 -19.76 26.30 8.67
CA ALA A 200 -18.57 26.23 7.84
C ALA A 200 -17.91 24.85 7.86
N ALA A 201 -17.81 24.23 9.05
CA ALA A 201 -17.25 22.89 9.18
C ALA A 201 -18.07 21.84 8.44
N ALA A 202 -19.40 21.89 8.54
CA ALA A 202 -20.29 20.96 7.82
C ALA A 202 -20.19 21.13 6.29
N LEU A 203 -20.21 22.38 5.80
CA LEU A 203 -20.05 22.70 4.38
C LEU A 203 -18.67 22.28 3.84
N HIS A 204 -17.63 22.41 4.66
CA HIS A 204 -16.29 21.94 4.30
C HIS A 204 -16.27 20.42 4.12
N GLY A 205 -16.80 19.64 5.08
CA GLY A 205 -16.90 18.18 4.98
C GLY A 205 -17.75 17.70 3.80
N MET A 206 -18.89 18.39 3.50
CA MET A 206 -19.65 18.11 2.28
C MET A 206 -18.79 18.34 1.02
N GLY A 207 -17.95 19.35 1.03
CA GLY A 207 -16.99 19.62 -0.05
C GLY A 207 -15.98 18.48 -0.22
N ASP A 208 -15.46 17.94 0.88
CA ASP A 208 -14.51 16.81 0.85
C ASP A 208 -15.17 15.56 0.25
N ILE A 209 -16.41 15.22 0.66
CA ILE A 209 -17.15 14.10 0.08
C ILE A 209 -17.42 14.29 -1.42
N HIS A 210 -17.84 15.49 -1.83
CA HIS A 210 -18.05 15.78 -3.24
C HIS A 210 -16.76 15.65 -4.06
N LEU A 211 -15.62 16.00 -3.47
CA LEU A 211 -14.30 15.86 -4.07
C LEU A 211 -13.94 14.38 -4.27
N GLU A 212 -14.12 13.54 -3.25
CA GLU A 212 -13.88 12.10 -3.31
C GLU A 212 -14.77 11.38 -4.33
N GLN A 213 -15.99 11.88 -4.52
CA GLN A 213 -16.93 11.36 -5.53
C GLN A 213 -16.72 11.95 -6.94
N ASP A 214 -15.65 12.71 -7.17
CA ASP A 214 -15.36 13.42 -8.44
C ASP A 214 -16.46 14.42 -8.86
N ARG A 215 -17.28 14.86 -7.92
CA ARG A 215 -18.32 15.89 -8.13
C ARG A 215 -17.72 17.28 -7.99
N LEU A 216 -16.71 17.59 -8.79
CA LEU A 216 -15.82 18.75 -8.64
C LEU A 216 -16.56 20.10 -8.56
N LYS A 217 -17.66 20.29 -9.31
CA LYS A 217 -18.45 21.53 -9.26
C LYS A 217 -19.17 21.70 -7.92
N ALA A 218 -19.70 20.62 -7.37
CA ALA A 218 -20.37 20.65 -6.06
C ALA A 218 -19.35 20.89 -4.95
N ALA A 219 -18.17 20.26 -5.02
CA ALA A 219 -17.08 20.50 -4.08
C ALA A 219 -16.68 21.99 -4.03
N VAL A 220 -16.47 22.62 -5.19
CA VAL A 220 -16.15 24.07 -5.27
C VAL A 220 -17.25 24.91 -4.63
N ALA A 221 -18.53 24.63 -4.91
CA ALA A 221 -19.64 25.39 -4.33
C ALA A 221 -19.68 25.25 -2.79
N SER A 222 -19.52 24.04 -2.27
CA SER A 222 -19.48 23.78 -0.82
C SER A 222 -18.33 24.49 -0.14
N TYR A 223 -17.10 24.44 -0.70
CA TYR A 223 -15.95 25.13 -0.14
C TYR A 223 -16.09 26.65 -0.20
N GLN A 224 -16.68 27.21 -1.27
CA GLN A 224 -16.96 28.65 -1.35
C GLN A 224 -17.93 29.09 -0.25
N SER A 225 -19.00 28.31 -0.04
CA SER A 225 -19.97 28.60 1.05
C SER A 225 -19.32 28.45 2.43
N ALA A 226 -18.46 27.44 2.63
CA ALA A 226 -17.69 27.28 3.87
C ALA A 226 -16.76 28.47 4.12
N LEU A 227 -16.07 28.99 3.09
CA LEU A 227 -15.19 30.16 3.19
C LEU A 227 -15.93 31.43 3.61
N GLU A 228 -17.15 31.66 3.10
CA GLU A 228 -17.96 32.77 3.52
C GLU A 228 -18.23 32.71 5.04
N ARG A 229 -18.63 31.52 5.53
CA ARG A 229 -18.91 31.30 6.96
C ARG A 229 -17.66 31.41 7.85
N TRP A 230 -16.50 30.85 7.39
CA TRP A 230 -15.25 31.01 8.13
C TRP A 230 -14.80 32.47 8.24
N ARG A 231 -15.02 33.29 7.20
CA ARG A 231 -14.74 34.71 7.23
C ARG A 231 -15.65 35.47 8.21
N ASP A 232 -16.92 35.06 8.34
CA ASP A 232 -17.88 35.67 9.30
C ASP A 232 -17.39 35.49 10.75
N VAL A 233 -16.72 34.38 11.07
CA VAL A 233 -16.18 34.12 12.41
C VAL A 233 -14.71 34.53 12.57
N GLY A 234 -14.01 34.84 11.49
CA GLY A 234 -12.59 35.22 11.53
C GLY A 234 -11.67 34.06 11.87
N ASP A 235 -12.04 32.80 11.51
CA ASP A 235 -11.18 31.63 11.75
C ASP A 235 -10.17 31.46 10.62
N ASP A 236 -8.97 32.00 10.82
CA ASP A 236 -7.87 31.91 9.87
C ASP A 236 -7.48 30.46 9.53
N LYS A 237 -7.60 29.52 10.48
CA LYS A 237 -7.28 28.10 10.25
C LYS A 237 -8.31 27.45 9.34
N GLY A 238 -9.60 27.68 9.62
CA GLY A 238 -10.69 27.21 8.78
C GLY A 238 -10.61 27.80 7.36
N ILE A 239 -10.30 29.10 7.24
CA ILE A 239 -10.07 29.77 5.95
C ILE A 239 -8.92 29.11 5.20
N GLN A 240 -7.74 28.95 5.85
CA GLN A 240 -6.56 28.35 5.24
C GLN A 240 -6.82 26.93 4.73
N THR A 241 -7.42 26.07 5.56
CA THR A 241 -7.72 24.68 5.20
C THR A 241 -8.70 24.63 4.04
N THR A 242 -9.76 25.41 4.08
CA THR A 242 -10.78 25.44 3.02
C THR A 242 -10.23 26.00 1.71
N LEU A 243 -9.38 27.04 1.74
CA LEU A 243 -8.68 27.55 0.55
C LEU A 243 -7.75 26.50 -0.06
N THR A 244 -7.07 25.70 0.76
CA THR A 244 -6.22 24.62 0.28
C THR A 244 -7.03 23.55 -0.47
N ARG A 245 -8.17 23.11 0.09
CA ARG A 245 -9.10 22.17 -0.54
C ARG A 245 -9.73 22.74 -1.81
N LEU A 246 -10.16 24.01 -1.78
CA LEU A 246 -10.71 24.72 -2.94
C LEU A 246 -9.67 24.80 -4.08
N GLY A 247 -8.42 25.09 -3.75
CA GLY A 247 -7.31 25.07 -4.69
C GLY A 247 -7.13 23.69 -5.33
N GLY A 248 -7.23 22.61 -4.53
CA GLY A 248 -7.22 21.23 -5.01
C GLY A 248 -8.37 20.92 -5.98
N ALA A 249 -9.58 21.34 -5.63
CA ALA A 249 -10.75 21.17 -6.50
C ALA A 249 -10.62 21.92 -7.82
N TYR A 250 -10.09 23.16 -7.82
CA TYR A 250 -9.78 23.89 -9.06
C TYR A 250 -8.68 23.23 -9.88
N HIS A 251 -7.63 22.71 -9.23
CA HIS A 251 -6.57 21.97 -9.91
C HIS A 251 -7.13 20.75 -10.66
N LEU A 252 -7.97 19.94 -10.02
CA LEU A 252 -8.63 18.79 -10.64
C LEU A 252 -9.55 19.20 -11.81
N GLN A 253 -10.18 20.37 -11.72
CA GLN A 253 -10.92 20.96 -12.85
C GLN A 253 -10.01 21.50 -13.95
N ARG A 254 -8.68 21.44 -13.81
CA ARG A 254 -7.68 22.04 -14.68
C ARG A 254 -7.75 23.58 -14.75
N GLN A 255 -8.32 24.20 -13.72
CA GLN A 255 -8.40 25.66 -13.58
C GLN A 255 -7.21 26.16 -12.75
N TYR A 256 -5.99 26.00 -13.31
CA TYR A 256 -4.73 26.17 -12.58
C TYR A 256 -4.56 27.57 -12.02
N ASP A 257 -4.95 28.63 -12.75
CA ASP A 257 -4.87 30.02 -12.25
C ASP A 257 -5.72 30.25 -10.99
N MET A 258 -6.93 29.67 -10.96
CA MET A 258 -7.80 29.74 -9.78
C MET A 258 -7.24 28.93 -8.63
N ALA A 259 -6.67 27.75 -8.90
CA ALA A 259 -6.00 26.95 -7.90
C ALA A 259 -4.81 27.69 -7.27
N LEU A 260 -3.94 28.27 -8.10
CA LEU A 260 -2.80 29.06 -7.66
C LEU A 260 -3.19 30.30 -6.84
N THR A 261 -4.32 30.94 -7.19
CA THR A 261 -4.85 32.07 -6.41
C THR A 261 -5.28 31.61 -5.03
N ALA A 262 -6.07 30.53 -4.93
CA ALA A 262 -6.53 29.98 -3.65
C ALA A 262 -5.33 29.53 -2.78
N TYR A 263 -4.34 28.87 -3.36
CA TYR A 263 -3.13 28.46 -2.64
C TYR A 263 -2.27 29.65 -2.17
N LYS A 264 -2.19 30.74 -2.95
CA LYS A 264 -1.47 31.95 -2.53
C LYS A 264 -2.13 32.61 -1.32
N ASP A 265 -3.45 32.67 -1.31
CA ASP A 265 -4.21 33.23 -0.18
C ASP A 265 -4.03 32.36 1.07
N ALA A 266 -4.12 31.03 0.95
CA ALA A 266 -3.83 30.09 2.02
C ALA A 266 -2.38 30.22 2.54
N LEU A 267 -1.40 30.33 1.63
CA LEU A 267 0.01 30.49 1.95
C LEU A 267 0.30 31.79 2.74
N ALA A 268 -0.41 32.87 2.43
CA ALA A 268 -0.28 34.11 3.20
C ALA A 268 -0.72 33.91 4.66
N ILE A 269 -1.81 33.19 4.88
CA ILE A 269 -2.31 32.86 6.23
C ILE A 269 -1.32 31.94 6.95
N SER A 270 -0.87 30.85 6.30
CA SER A 270 0.11 29.92 6.84
C SER A 270 1.39 30.62 7.32
N ARG A 271 1.92 31.53 6.53
CA ARG A 271 3.09 32.35 6.88
C ARG A 271 2.85 33.27 8.07
N THR A 272 1.67 33.89 8.15
CA THR A 272 1.29 34.75 9.31
C THR A 272 1.22 33.93 10.59
N ARG A 273 0.74 32.70 10.51
CA ARG A 273 0.65 31.77 11.63
C ARG A 273 1.96 31.04 11.93
N SER A 274 3.00 31.19 11.10
CA SER A 274 4.25 30.44 11.17
C SER A 274 4.06 28.91 11.07
N ASP A 275 3.03 28.48 10.33
CA ASP A 275 2.70 27.07 10.08
C ASP A 275 3.52 26.54 8.89
N LEU A 276 4.74 26.08 9.19
CA LEU A 276 5.68 25.61 8.17
C LEU A 276 5.22 24.33 7.46
N ALA A 277 4.45 23.47 8.14
CA ALA A 277 3.93 22.25 7.53
C ALA A 277 2.90 22.56 6.44
N SER A 278 1.95 23.41 6.75
CA SER A 278 1.00 23.91 5.74
C SER A 278 1.69 24.73 4.65
N GLU A 279 2.71 25.54 4.98
CA GLU A 279 3.50 26.27 3.99
C GLU A 279 4.14 25.31 2.99
N ALA A 280 4.79 24.23 3.47
CA ALA A 280 5.42 23.22 2.61
C ALA A 280 4.39 22.54 1.69
N THR A 281 3.26 22.10 2.22
CA THR A 281 2.18 21.47 1.45
C THR A 281 1.60 22.42 0.38
N LEU A 282 1.39 23.66 0.72
CA LEU A 282 0.90 24.66 -0.22
C LEU A 282 1.89 24.96 -1.33
N LEU A 283 3.18 25.02 -1.01
CA LEU A 283 4.24 25.18 -2.00
C LEU A 283 4.32 23.96 -2.94
N GLN A 284 4.17 22.76 -2.42
CA GLN A 284 4.10 21.53 -3.23
C GLN A 284 2.91 21.58 -4.18
N ASN A 285 1.70 21.89 -3.69
CA ASN A 285 0.49 21.99 -4.51
C ASN A 285 0.59 23.08 -5.59
N MET A 286 1.20 24.22 -5.25
CA MET A 286 1.47 25.28 -6.23
C MET A 286 2.46 24.80 -7.29
N GLY A 287 3.52 24.12 -6.89
CA GLY A 287 4.51 23.54 -7.81
C GLY A 287 3.88 22.55 -8.79
N ILE A 288 3.05 21.63 -8.28
CA ILE A 288 2.31 20.66 -9.10
C ILE A 288 1.36 21.39 -10.07
N SER A 289 0.67 22.44 -9.61
CA SER A 289 -0.27 23.19 -10.44
C SER A 289 0.44 23.97 -11.56
N HIS A 290 1.58 24.59 -11.27
CA HIS A 290 2.44 25.21 -12.28
C HIS A 290 2.96 24.16 -13.29
N GLY A 291 3.41 23.00 -12.82
CA GLY A 291 3.86 21.92 -13.69
C GLY A 291 2.77 21.44 -14.66
N ARG A 292 1.53 21.31 -14.17
CA ARG A 292 0.39 20.90 -15.00
C ARG A 292 -0.08 21.98 -15.97
N SER A 293 0.17 23.26 -15.67
CA SER A 293 -0.09 24.37 -16.61
C SER A 293 1.02 24.53 -17.66
N GLY A 294 2.16 23.84 -17.51
CA GLY A 294 3.32 23.98 -18.39
C GLY A 294 4.31 25.05 -17.95
N ASP A 295 4.09 25.67 -16.80
CA ASP A 295 4.97 26.69 -16.22
C ASP A 295 6.09 26.01 -15.40
N TRP A 296 7.04 25.38 -16.10
CA TRP A 296 8.05 24.50 -15.52
C TRP A 296 8.94 25.18 -14.47
N ASP A 297 9.40 26.42 -14.75
CA ASP A 297 10.33 27.10 -13.87
C ASP A 297 9.72 27.49 -12.52
N PRO A 298 8.54 28.15 -12.48
CA PRO A 298 7.83 28.36 -11.21
C PRO A 298 7.50 27.04 -10.48
N ALA A 299 7.20 25.97 -11.23
CA ALA A 299 6.93 24.66 -10.66
C ALA A 299 8.13 24.14 -9.85
N LEU A 300 9.30 24.12 -10.48
CA LEU A 300 10.54 23.65 -9.88
C LEU A 300 10.88 24.47 -8.62
N VAL A 301 10.83 25.81 -8.71
CA VAL A 301 11.11 26.69 -7.55
C VAL A 301 10.20 26.32 -6.37
N LYS A 302 8.88 26.14 -6.61
CA LYS A 302 7.95 25.84 -5.52
C LYS A 302 8.13 24.43 -4.95
N LEU A 303 8.40 23.45 -5.77
CA LEU A 303 8.67 22.08 -5.32
C LEU A 303 9.96 22.01 -4.49
N TYR A 304 11.00 22.75 -4.87
CA TYR A 304 12.23 22.79 -4.09
C TYR A 304 12.08 23.49 -2.75
N GLU A 305 11.36 24.61 -2.72
CA GLU A 305 10.99 25.25 -1.45
C GLU A 305 10.24 24.25 -0.54
N ALA A 306 9.33 23.46 -1.11
CA ALA A 306 8.56 22.46 -0.39
C ALA A 306 9.46 21.32 0.11
N ALA A 307 10.30 20.72 -0.75
CA ALA A 307 11.20 19.63 -0.39
C ALA A 307 12.15 20.02 0.75
N ALA A 308 12.75 21.24 0.67
CA ALA A 308 13.62 21.76 1.72
C ALA A 308 12.89 21.93 3.07
N LEU A 309 11.62 22.37 3.05
CA LEU A 309 10.80 22.48 4.26
C LEU A 309 10.43 21.11 4.82
N PHE A 310 10.07 20.13 3.97
CA PHE A 310 9.76 18.78 4.41
C PHE A 310 10.97 18.08 5.00
N GLU A 311 12.15 18.19 4.38
CA GLU A 311 13.42 17.70 4.93
C GLU A 311 13.70 18.31 6.31
N GLU A 312 13.61 19.64 6.42
CA GLU A 312 13.85 20.38 7.67
C GLU A 312 12.85 20.00 8.77
N LEU A 313 11.60 19.70 8.43
CA LEU A 313 10.57 19.24 9.36
C LEU A 313 10.67 17.74 9.68
N GLY A 314 11.49 16.99 8.97
CA GLY A 314 11.59 15.53 9.10
C GLY A 314 10.42 14.79 8.45
N TYR A 315 9.69 15.41 7.53
CA TYR A 315 8.57 14.80 6.81
C TYR A 315 9.07 14.01 5.59
N ARG A 316 9.86 12.98 5.87
CA ARG A 316 10.62 12.22 4.87
C ARG A 316 9.77 11.70 3.70
N ALA A 317 8.56 11.20 3.96
CA ALA A 317 7.69 10.70 2.89
C ALA A 317 7.25 11.80 1.91
N LEU A 318 6.86 12.97 2.44
CA LEU A 318 6.47 14.12 1.63
C LEU A 318 7.67 14.73 0.88
N GLU A 319 8.84 14.66 1.49
CA GLU A 319 10.11 15.00 0.83
C GLU A 319 10.32 14.11 -0.41
N GLY A 320 10.28 12.77 -0.24
CA GLY A 320 10.44 11.82 -1.34
C GLY A 320 9.39 12.01 -2.44
N GLU A 321 8.13 12.23 -2.07
CA GLU A 321 7.06 12.54 -3.03
C GLU A 321 7.37 13.83 -3.81
N THR A 322 7.80 14.87 -3.11
CA THR A 322 8.16 16.15 -3.75
C THR A 322 9.33 16.00 -4.71
N LEU A 323 10.37 15.22 -4.35
CA LEU A 323 11.50 14.89 -5.24
C LEU A 323 11.01 14.13 -6.48
N SER A 324 10.05 13.22 -6.33
CA SER A 324 9.43 12.53 -7.46
C SER A 324 8.68 13.51 -8.38
N GLN A 325 7.96 14.49 -7.84
CA GLN A 325 7.30 15.53 -8.64
C GLN A 325 8.30 16.41 -9.38
N ILE A 326 9.44 16.72 -8.78
CA ILE A 326 10.54 17.42 -9.47
C ILE A 326 11.05 16.57 -10.64
N GLY A 327 11.25 15.26 -10.39
CA GLY A 327 11.61 14.30 -11.44
C GLY A 327 10.62 14.31 -12.62
N ASN A 328 9.31 14.35 -12.32
CA ASN A 328 8.25 14.45 -13.34
C ASN A 328 8.40 15.72 -14.22
N ILE A 329 8.67 16.86 -13.60
CA ILE A 329 8.89 18.13 -14.35
C ILE A 329 10.12 18.03 -15.24
N LEU A 330 11.24 17.53 -14.69
CA LEU A 330 12.50 17.39 -15.44
C LEU A 330 12.36 16.40 -16.60
N LYS A 331 11.64 15.29 -16.40
CA LYS A 331 11.27 14.36 -17.47
C LYS A 331 10.50 15.07 -18.58
N ALA A 332 9.50 15.87 -18.21
CA ALA A 332 8.69 16.62 -19.18
C ALA A 332 9.48 17.70 -19.94
N GLN A 333 10.52 18.26 -19.32
CA GLN A 333 11.48 19.17 -19.98
C GLN A 333 12.51 18.44 -20.87
N GLY A 334 12.53 17.09 -20.88
CA GLY A 334 13.50 16.29 -21.60
C GLY A 334 14.85 16.09 -20.87
N ASN A 335 14.97 16.51 -19.61
CA ASN A 335 16.17 16.35 -18.77
C ASN A 335 16.18 14.97 -18.09
N GLN A 336 16.23 13.91 -18.89
CA GLN A 336 15.99 12.52 -18.44
C GLN A 336 16.98 12.04 -17.39
N GLU A 337 18.29 12.33 -17.54
CA GLU A 337 19.32 11.87 -16.61
C GLU A 337 19.19 12.55 -15.22
N LEU A 338 18.85 13.83 -15.19
CA LEU A 338 18.58 14.53 -13.95
C LEU A 338 17.29 14.02 -13.30
N ALA A 339 16.26 13.72 -14.10
CA ALA A 339 15.04 13.08 -13.62
C ALA A 339 15.33 11.71 -12.98
N ILE A 340 16.16 10.88 -13.64
CA ILE A 340 16.60 9.59 -13.11
C ILE A 340 17.28 9.76 -11.74
N ALA A 341 18.20 10.72 -11.61
CA ALA A 341 18.90 10.98 -10.36
C ALA A 341 17.93 11.38 -9.22
N LEU A 342 16.95 12.25 -9.53
CA LEU A 342 15.93 12.69 -8.57
C LEU A 342 14.97 11.54 -8.17
N TYR A 343 14.55 10.71 -9.12
CA TYR A 343 13.74 9.54 -8.79
C TYR A 343 14.49 8.53 -7.92
N LYS A 344 15.80 8.30 -8.19
CA LYS A 344 16.63 7.45 -7.34
C LYS A 344 16.75 8.02 -5.92
N GLN A 345 16.91 9.34 -5.80
CA GLN A 345 16.94 10.01 -4.49
C GLN A 345 15.59 9.85 -3.77
N ALA A 346 14.47 10.05 -4.47
CA ALA A 346 13.13 9.85 -3.92
C ALA A 346 12.94 8.42 -3.41
N ILE A 347 13.34 7.42 -4.22
CA ILE A 347 13.28 6.00 -3.83
C ILE A 347 14.17 5.74 -2.62
N GLY A 348 15.37 6.30 -2.54
CA GLY A 348 16.23 6.20 -1.37
C GLY A 348 15.52 6.69 -0.10
N VAL A 349 14.86 7.84 -0.18
CA VAL A 349 14.05 8.39 0.93
C VAL A 349 12.90 7.46 1.31
N PHE A 350 12.19 6.87 0.33
CA PHE A 350 11.10 5.94 0.59
C PHE A 350 11.58 4.65 1.26
N GLU A 351 12.74 4.13 0.84
CA GLU A 351 13.35 2.95 1.46
C GLU A 351 13.78 3.22 2.91
N ASP A 352 14.38 4.40 3.19
CA ASP A 352 14.73 4.83 4.55
C ASP A 352 13.49 4.89 5.44
N VAL A 353 12.42 5.54 4.95
CA VAL A 353 11.13 5.64 5.67
C VAL A 353 10.56 4.26 5.94
N ARG A 354 10.61 3.35 4.97
CA ARG A 354 10.15 1.97 5.15
C ARG A 354 10.95 1.24 6.22
N GLN A 355 12.26 1.43 6.30
CA GLN A 355 13.09 0.86 7.36
C GLN A 355 12.69 1.40 8.75
N ASP A 356 12.46 2.70 8.86
CA ASP A 356 12.05 3.34 10.10
C ASP A 356 10.67 2.85 10.58
N LEU A 357 9.74 2.62 9.66
CA LEU A 357 8.41 2.10 9.98
C LEU A 357 8.44 0.67 10.52
N ARG A 358 9.42 -0.16 10.12
CA ARG A 358 9.52 -1.55 10.57
C ARG A 358 9.69 -1.71 12.09
N VAL A 359 10.26 -0.71 12.77
CA VAL A 359 10.41 -0.71 14.24
C VAL A 359 9.13 -0.28 14.98
N LEU A 360 8.12 0.22 14.27
CA LEU A 360 6.85 0.63 14.86
C LEU A 360 5.88 -0.56 15.01
N PRO A 361 4.98 -0.53 16.01
CA PRO A 361 3.87 -1.49 16.08
C PRO A 361 3.02 -1.48 14.81
N LEU A 362 2.53 -2.65 14.40
CA LEU A 362 1.78 -2.88 13.16
C LEU A 362 0.61 -1.89 12.97
N GLU A 363 -0.11 -1.61 14.08
CA GLU A 363 -1.25 -0.69 14.12
C GLU A 363 -0.89 0.77 13.77
N GLN A 364 0.40 1.12 13.82
CA GLN A 364 0.90 2.46 13.47
C GLN A 364 1.45 2.53 12.05
N ARG A 365 1.71 1.39 11.40
CA ARG A 365 2.25 1.31 10.03
C ARG A 365 1.16 1.52 8.97
N SER A 366 -0.08 1.09 9.23
CA SER A 366 -1.20 1.11 8.28
C SER A 366 -1.64 2.50 7.81
N VAL A 367 -1.12 3.55 8.43
CA VAL A 367 -1.43 4.95 8.11
C VAL A 367 -0.53 5.51 6.99
N PHE A 368 0.43 4.72 6.50
CA PHE A 368 1.40 5.19 5.50
C PHE A 368 0.83 5.15 4.07
N PRO A 369 1.09 6.18 3.22
CA PRO A 369 0.53 6.20 1.86
C PRO A 369 1.11 5.08 0.98
N ARG A 370 0.24 4.28 0.36
CA ARG A 370 0.56 3.23 -0.62
C ARG A 370 0.90 3.77 -2.02
N THR A 371 1.40 5.01 -2.12
CA THR A 371 1.44 5.75 -3.40
C THR A 371 2.79 5.78 -4.09
N PHE A 372 3.79 5.06 -3.58
CA PHE A 372 5.15 5.18 -4.13
C PHE A 372 5.43 4.34 -5.37
N ALA A 373 4.60 3.32 -5.65
CA ALA A 373 4.76 2.41 -6.78
C ALA A 373 4.94 3.13 -8.13
N GLU A 374 4.25 4.26 -8.34
CA GLU A 374 4.35 5.05 -9.56
C GLU A 374 5.75 5.64 -9.77
N THR A 375 6.46 6.03 -8.70
CA THR A 375 7.83 6.53 -8.79
C THR A 375 8.78 5.43 -9.29
N TYR A 376 8.63 4.19 -8.79
CA TYR A 376 9.43 3.05 -9.25
C TYR A 376 9.12 2.70 -10.71
N ARG A 377 7.83 2.69 -11.10
CA ARG A 377 7.40 2.43 -12.48
C ARG A 377 7.98 3.47 -13.44
N THR A 378 7.87 4.74 -13.08
CA THR A 378 8.40 5.85 -13.91
C THR A 378 9.93 5.79 -14.02
N LEU A 379 10.64 5.46 -12.93
CA LEU A 379 12.09 5.30 -12.99
C LEU A 379 12.48 4.09 -13.85
N ALA A 380 11.82 2.95 -13.70
CA ALA A 380 12.10 1.77 -14.50
C ALA A 380 11.87 2.06 -16.00
N ASP A 381 10.76 2.73 -16.33
CA ASP A 381 10.47 3.19 -17.69
C ASP A 381 11.57 4.09 -18.27
N LEU A 382 11.99 5.11 -17.53
CA LEU A 382 13.07 6.01 -17.97
C LEU A 382 14.40 5.28 -18.17
N LEU A 383 14.72 4.34 -17.27
CA LEU A 383 15.94 3.52 -17.39
C LEU A 383 15.89 2.63 -18.63
N LEU A 384 14.73 2.03 -18.97
CA LEU A 384 14.54 1.26 -20.20
C LEU A 384 14.68 2.13 -21.44
N GLN A 385 14.09 3.32 -21.44
CA GLN A 385 14.24 4.29 -22.54
C GLN A 385 15.71 4.71 -22.78
N GLN A 386 16.56 4.64 -21.76
CA GLN A 386 17.99 4.92 -21.82
C GLN A 386 18.86 3.66 -22.02
N ASP A 387 18.24 2.50 -22.32
CA ASP A 387 18.92 1.18 -22.46
C ASP A 387 19.72 0.78 -21.18
N ARG A 388 19.29 1.27 -20.00
CA ARG A 388 19.86 0.97 -18.68
C ARG A 388 19.15 -0.23 -18.06
N VAL A 389 19.09 -1.35 -18.78
CA VAL A 389 18.22 -2.50 -18.50
C VAL A 389 18.54 -3.16 -17.15
N ILE A 390 19.81 -3.25 -16.75
CA ILE A 390 20.22 -3.85 -15.47
C ILE A 390 19.67 -3.03 -14.29
N GLU A 391 19.73 -1.71 -14.38
CA GLU A 391 19.16 -0.84 -13.34
C GLU A 391 17.65 -0.92 -13.33
N ALA A 392 17.01 -0.94 -14.50
CA ALA A 392 15.57 -1.10 -14.62
C ALA A 392 15.10 -2.42 -13.97
N GLN A 393 15.80 -3.53 -14.20
CA GLN A 393 15.50 -4.83 -13.58
C GLN A 393 15.59 -4.75 -12.04
N ALA A 394 16.62 -4.09 -11.51
CA ALA A 394 16.75 -3.90 -10.06
C ALA A 394 15.61 -3.05 -9.48
N ILE A 395 15.18 -2.01 -10.18
CA ILE A 395 14.03 -1.18 -9.77
C ILE A 395 12.71 -1.97 -9.84
N LEU A 396 12.53 -2.80 -10.85
CA LEU A 396 11.35 -3.67 -10.96
C LEU A 396 11.30 -4.69 -9.81
N ASP A 397 12.44 -5.24 -9.43
CA ASP A 397 12.53 -6.15 -8.28
C ASP A 397 12.14 -5.45 -6.97
N LEU A 398 12.63 -4.21 -6.75
CA LEU A 398 12.23 -3.37 -5.61
C LEU A 398 10.73 -3.03 -5.64
N LEU A 399 10.17 -2.72 -6.80
CA LEU A 399 8.74 -2.46 -6.97
C LEU A 399 7.90 -3.66 -6.51
N LYS A 400 8.29 -4.87 -6.89
CA LYS A 400 7.57 -6.09 -6.50
C LYS A 400 7.64 -6.34 -4.99
N VAL A 401 8.79 -6.07 -4.38
CA VAL A 401 8.96 -6.13 -2.92
C VAL A 401 8.03 -5.13 -2.24
N GLN A 402 7.97 -3.89 -2.76
CA GLN A 402 7.11 -2.85 -2.19
C GLN A 402 5.62 -3.18 -2.32
N GLU A 403 5.16 -3.65 -3.49
CA GLU A 403 3.75 -4.01 -3.70
C GLU A 403 3.27 -5.04 -2.68
N VAL A 404 4.13 -6.01 -2.33
CA VAL A 404 3.82 -7.02 -1.30
C VAL A 404 3.88 -6.43 0.11
N ASP A 405 4.86 -5.57 0.40
CA ASP A 405 4.97 -4.88 1.69
C ASP A 405 3.74 -4.02 1.96
N ASP A 406 3.29 -3.26 0.96
CA ASP A 406 2.09 -2.44 1.04
C ASP A 406 0.81 -3.27 1.25
N PHE A 407 0.76 -4.48 0.69
CA PHE A 407 -0.39 -5.39 0.85
C PHE A 407 -0.43 -6.03 2.23
N LEU A 408 0.72 -6.49 2.75
CA LEU A 408 0.79 -7.29 3.98
C LEU A 408 1.07 -6.45 5.23
N ASP A 409 1.51 -5.20 5.09
CA ASP A 409 1.99 -4.31 6.17
C ASP A 409 3.11 -4.94 7.03
N ASP A 410 3.85 -5.94 6.53
CA ASP A 410 4.79 -6.72 7.34
C ASP A 410 5.86 -7.47 6.53
N VAL A 411 6.88 -6.78 6.01
CA VAL A 411 8.05 -7.42 5.41
C VAL A 411 9.22 -7.51 6.41
N PRO A 412 9.79 -8.69 6.69
CA PRO A 412 10.87 -8.84 7.65
C PRO A 412 12.23 -8.38 7.13
N GLN A 413 13.15 -8.15 8.09
CA GLN A 413 14.55 -7.77 7.89
C GLN A 413 15.43 -8.77 7.10
N THR A 414 14.94 -9.96 6.76
CA THR A 414 15.72 -11.04 6.13
C THR A 414 15.73 -11.02 4.60
N ALA A 415 14.93 -10.18 3.97
CA ALA A 415 15.11 -9.90 2.55
C ALA A 415 16.43 -9.11 2.40
N ALA A 416 17.42 -9.72 1.78
CA ALA A 416 18.82 -9.32 1.64
C ALA A 416 19.13 -7.83 1.88
N PRO A 417 19.93 -7.49 2.91
CA PRO A 417 20.21 -6.10 3.27
C PRO A 417 20.92 -5.29 2.16
N ASP A 418 21.41 -5.93 1.11
CA ASP A 418 22.16 -5.30 0.04
C ASP A 418 21.32 -4.91 -1.20
N LEU A 419 20.02 -5.19 -1.23
CA LEU A 419 19.15 -4.90 -2.40
C LEU A 419 18.29 -3.63 -2.22
N GLY A 420 18.32 -3.01 -1.06
CA GLY A 420 17.39 -1.95 -0.63
C GLY A 420 17.64 -0.56 -1.17
N THR A 421 18.49 -0.34 -2.18
CA THR A 421 18.73 1.01 -2.70
C THR A 421 18.85 1.02 -4.21
N ALA A 422 18.33 2.08 -4.83
CA ALA A 422 18.63 2.46 -6.20
C ALA A 422 19.92 3.31 -6.17
N PRO A 423 21.14 2.74 -6.20
CA PRO A 423 22.34 3.49 -5.93
C PRO A 423 22.56 4.56 -7.00
N LEU A 424 22.89 5.75 -6.53
CA LEU A 424 23.33 6.83 -7.40
C LEU A 424 24.68 6.47 -8.02
N ARG A 425 24.83 6.71 -9.31
CA ARG A 425 26.13 6.66 -9.95
C ARG A 425 26.99 7.85 -9.50
N PRO A 426 28.32 7.78 -9.53
CA PRO A 426 29.18 8.91 -9.13
C PRO A 426 28.86 10.20 -9.90
N ALA A 427 28.50 10.12 -11.16
CA ALA A 427 28.12 11.30 -11.95
C ALA A 427 26.71 11.82 -11.57
N GLU A 428 25.78 10.94 -11.19
CA GLU A 428 24.46 11.32 -10.63
C GLU A 428 24.63 12.01 -9.27
N THR A 429 25.52 11.51 -8.40
CA THR A 429 25.86 12.17 -7.12
C THR A 429 26.43 13.57 -7.37
N GLN A 430 27.40 13.71 -8.29
CA GLN A 430 27.96 15.01 -8.63
C GLN A 430 26.92 15.97 -9.20
N LEU A 431 25.99 15.45 -10.01
CA LEU A 431 24.89 16.24 -10.57
C LEU A 431 23.96 16.76 -9.48
N LEU A 432 23.62 15.90 -8.50
CA LEU A 432 22.81 16.29 -7.34
C LEU A 432 23.58 17.26 -6.42
N GLU A 433 24.88 17.08 -6.20
CA GLU A 433 25.71 18.03 -5.41
C GLU A 433 25.75 19.42 -6.04
N LEU A 434 25.92 19.52 -7.35
CA LEU A 434 25.86 20.79 -8.08
C LEU A 434 24.47 21.41 -7.96
N TYR A 435 23.46 20.58 -7.99
CA TYR A 435 22.07 20.97 -7.83
C TYR A 435 21.79 21.49 -6.41
N ASP A 436 22.25 20.79 -5.37
CA ASP A 436 22.12 21.15 -3.96
C ASP A 436 22.75 22.54 -3.65
N GLN A 437 23.87 22.86 -4.28
CA GLN A 437 24.46 24.20 -4.18
C GLN A 437 23.52 25.29 -4.69
N THR A 438 22.72 24.98 -5.73
CA THR A 438 21.76 25.93 -6.31
C THR A 438 20.55 26.16 -5.39
N VAL A 439 20.18 25.17 -4.59
CA VAL A 439 19.02 25.27 -3.67
C VAL A 439 19.40 25.56 -2.20
N ALA A 440 20.69 25.69 -1.89
CA ALA A 440 21.17 25.96 -0.53
C ALA A 440 20.53 27.20 0.11
N GLU A 441 20.22 28.24 -0.66
CA GLU A 441 19.55 29.43 -0.17
C GLU A 441 18.08 29.17 0.19
N GLY A 442 17.40 28.25 -0.49
CA GLY A 442 16.06 27.80 -0.12
C GLY A 442 16.05 27.12 1.26
N ARG A 443 17.07 26.28 1.52
CA ARG A 443 17.30 25.68 2.84
C ARG A 443 17.60 26.72 3.93
N GLU A 444 18.47 27.69 3.64
CA GLU A 444 18.75 28.79 4.59
C GLU A 444 17.49 29.58 4.93
N LEU A 445 16.65 29.88 3.95
CA LEU A 445 15.38 30.56 4.15
C LEU A 445 14.44 29.73 5.04
N ALA A 446 14.35 28.43 4.79
CA ALA A 446 13.55 27.51 5.62
C ALA A 446 14.04 27.52 7.07
N GLN A 447 15.35 27.42 7.31
CA GLN A 447 15.95 27.47 8.64
C GLN A 447 15.66 28.80 9.36
N LEU A 448 15.79 29.93 8.66
CA LEU A 448 15.52 31.24 9.25
C LEU A 448 14.02 31.42 9.56
N ARG A 449 13.14 30.81 8.80
CA ARG A 449 11.68 30.86 9.03
C ARG A 449 11.23 30.05 10.24
N ARG A 450 11.97 29.00 10.64
CA ARG A 450 11.73 28.26 11.90
C ARG A 450 11.79 29.14 13.14
N ILE A 451 12.59 30.21 13.12
CA ILE A 451 12.69 31.13 14.24
C ILE A 451 11.38 31.92 14.31
N PRO A 452 10.62 31.87 15.43
CA PRO A 452 9.40 32.65 15.57
C PRO A 452 9.64 34.11 15.24
N ARG A 453 8.72 34.75 14.54
CA ARG A 453 8.89 36.14 14.06
C ARG A 453 9.25 37.11 15.18
N SER A 454 8.72 36.92 16.39
CA SER A 454 9.00 37.72 17.58
C SER A 454 10.44 37.52 18.12
N GLN A 455 11.12 36.45 17.77
CA GLN A 455 12.46 36.10 18.24
C GLN A 455 13.54 36.36 17.17
N ARG A 456 13.15 36.76 15.95
CA ARG A 456 14.09 37.03 14.87
C ARG A 456 14.84 38.32 15.11
N SER A 457 16.17 38.25 14.99
CA SER A 457 17.00 39.46 15.00
C SER A 457 16.74 40.33 13.76
N PRO A 458 17.04 41.62 13.81
CA PRO A 458 16.95 42.48 12.63
C PRO A 458 17.78 41.96 11.41
N SER A 459 18.93 41.38 11.67
CA SER A 459 19.77 40.77 10.61
C SER A 459 19.11 39.54 9.98
N GLN A 460 18.47 38.70 10.76
CA GLN A 460 17.72 37.54 10.25
C GLN A 460 16.49 37.96 9.45
N GLN A 461 15.76 38.98 9.88
CA GLN A 461 14.65 39.55 9.13
C GLN A 461 15.10 40.14 7.79
N GLN A 462 16.23 40.85 7.80
CA GLN A 462 16.82 41.38 6.56
C GLN A 462 17.32 40.25 5.64
N ARG A 463 17.90 39.20 6.18
CA ARG A 463 18.36 38.03 5.39
C ARG A 463 17.18 37.28 4.78
N ILE A 464 16.07 37.06 5.54
CA ILE A 464 14.84 36.49 5.01
C ILE A 464 14.31 37.32 3.84
N ALA A 465 14.26 38.68 3.99
CA ALA A 465 13.79 39.54 2.92
C ALA A 465 14.68 39.47 1.67
N ALA A 466 16.00 39.37 1.86
CA ALA A 466 16.97 39.21 0.77
C ALA A 466 16.79 37.84 0.05
N LEU A 467 16.61 36.76 0.81
CA LEU A 467 16.40 35.43 0.27
C LEU A 467 15.06 35.32 -0.48
N VAL A 468 13.99 35.92 0.05
CA VAL A 468 12.69 35.99 -0.65
C VAL A 468 12.79 36.81 -1.94
N SER A 469 13.54 37.92 -1.93
CA SER A 469 13.77 38.70 -3.17
C SER A 469 14.60 37.93 -4.18
N ALA A 470 15.64 37.19 -3.71
CA ALA A 470 16.47 36.36 -4.56
C ALA A 470 15.67 35.22 -5.21
N GLN A 471 14.71 34.64 -4.49
CA GLN A 471 13.84 33.60 -5.05
C GLN A 471 13.00 34.07 -6.25
N GLN A 472 12.63 35.34 -6.29
CA GLN A 472 11.90 35.90 -7.44
C GLN A 472 12.79 36.04 -8.71
N THR A 473 14.11 36.10 -8.55
CA THR A 473 15.09 36.12 -9.63
C THR A 473 15.58 34.73 -10.07
N LYS A 474 15.35 33.68 -9.27
CA LYS A 474 15.91 32.34 -9.45
C LYS A 474 15.31 31.49 -10.57
N THR A 475 14.17 31.82 -11.09
CA THR A 475 13.65 31.21 -12.31
C THR A 475 14.67 31.26 -13.46
N ALA A 476 15.41 32.37 -13.58
CA ALA A 476 16.49 32.49 -14.56
C ALA A 476 17.74 31.66 -14.21
N GLU A 477 18.07 31.55 -12.90
CA GLU A 477 19.27 30.82 -12.43
C GLU A 477 19.15 29.31 -12.58
N PHE A 478 17.93 28.72 -12.52
CA PHE A 478 17.75 27.29 -12.75
C PHE A 478 17.95 26.92 -14.23
N ASN A 479 17.43 27.69 -15.14
CA ASN A 479 17.70 27.51 -16.56
C ASN A 479 19.19 27.68 -16.86
N ASP A 480 19.86 28.63 -16.19
CA ASP A 480 21.31 28.80 -16.26
C ASP A 480 22.06 27.59 -15.67
N PHE A 481 21.52 26.92 -14.62
CA PHE A 481 22.10 25.68 -14.04
C PHE A 481 22.12 24.55 -15.09
N ILE A 482 20.98 24.24 -15.70
CA ILE A 482 20.91 23.17 -16.72
C ILE A 482 21.81 23.50 -17.94
N ALA A 483 21.96 24.78 -18.29
CA ALA A 483 22.80 25.23 -19.36
C ALA A 483 24.29 25.30 -18.99
N ARG A 484 24.69 25.08 -17.73
CA ARG A 484 26.11 25.12 -17.33
C ARG A 484 26.89 24.01 -18.03
N PRO A 485 28.12 24.36 -18.56
CA PRO A 485 28.95 23.37 -19.23
C PRO A 485 29.29 22.15 -18.40
N GLU A 486 29.43 22.31 -17.07
CA GLU A 486 29.70 21.22 -16.10
C GLU A 486 28.52 20.25 -16.04
N VAL A 487 27.28 20.75 -15.92
CA VAL A 487 26.05 19.96 -15.90
C VAL A 487 25.83 19.26 -17.23
N SER A 488 25.97 20.00 -18.36
CA SER A 488 25.87 19.46 -19.71
C SER A 488 26.90 18.35 -19.95
N THR A 489 28.13 18.51 -19.44
CA THR A 489 29.20 17.51 -19.53
C THR A 489 28.88 16.26 -18.71
N LEU A 490 28.35 16.41 -17.48
CA LEU A 490 27.95 15.29 -16.63
C LEU A 490 26.77 14.52 -17.25
N VAL A 491 25.77 15.22 -17.76
CA VAL A 491 24.64 14.61 -18.47
C VAL A 491 25.10 13.82 -19.69
N ALA A 492 26.01 14.37 -20.48
CA ALA A 492 26.62 13.67 -21.62
C ALA A 492 27.43 12.44 -21.18
N GLN A 493 28.18 12.53 -20.07
CA GLN A 493 28.90 11.40 -19.49
C GLN A 493 27.97 10.30 -19.00
N LEU A 494 26.81 10.62 -18.41
CA LEU A 494 25.81 9.65 -18.00
C LEU A 494 25.24 8.88 -19.20
N GLY A 495 24.98 9.58 -20.32
CA GLY A 495 24.54 8.94 -21.57
C GLY A 495 25.60 8.03 -22.20
N ASP A 496 26.89 8.40 -22.13
CA ASP A 496 27.99 7.60 -22.68
C ASP A 496 28.40 6.44 -21.76
N THR A 497 28.33 6.62 -20.44
CA THR A 497 28.70 5.60 -19.43
C THR A 497 27.62 4.52 -19.29
N SER A 498 26.40 4.76 -19.76
CA SER A 498 25.35 3.75 -19.82
C SER A 498 25.75 2.53 -20.66
N ARG A 499 26.64 2.71 -21.60
CA ARG A 499 27.25 1.64 -22.42
C ARG A 499 28.44 0.92 -21.76
N GLN A 500 29.00 1.46 -20.67
CA GLN A 500 30.13 0.87 -19.91
C GLN A 500 29.69 0.64 -18.46
N GLN A 501 28.94 -0.44 -18.25
CA GLN A 501 28.33 -0.76 -16.97
C GLN A 501 29.34 -1.26 -15.95
N ASN A 502 29.67 -0.44 -14.94
CA ASN A 502 30.30 -0.88 -13.69
C ASN A 502 29.26 -0.92 -12.56
N LEU A 503 28.10 -1.48 -12.82
CA LEU A 503 27.13 -1.79 -11.79
C LEU A 503 27.52 -3.06 -11.01
N ASN A 504 26.94 -3.26 -9.84
CA ASN A 504 27.20 -4.38 -8.98
C ASN A 504 26.87 -5.72 -9.69
N LEU A 505 27.76 -6.15 -10.60
CA LEU A 505 27.63 -7.36 -11.41
C LEU A 505 27.52 -8.63 -10.56
N ARG A 506 27.82 -8.56 -9.25
CA ARG A 506 27.73 -9.71 -8.34
C ARG A 506 26.32 -10.24 -8.25
N ASN A 507 25.33 -9.35 -8.05
CA ASN A 507 23.93 -9.75 -7.90
C ASN A 507 23.39 -10.31 -9.22
N LEU A 508 23.71 -9.67 -10.34
CA LEU A 508 23.35 -10.17 -11.66
C LEU A 508 23.99 -11.53 -11.96
N ASN A 509 25.29 -11.69 -11.69
CA ASN A 509 25.99 -12.95 -11.90
C ASN A 509 25.38 -14.07 -11.03
N SER A 510 25.10 -13.78 -9.75
CA SER A 510 24.43 -14.75 -8.87
C SER A 510 23.04 -15.14 -9.38
N LEU A 511 22.26 -14.17 -9.87
CA LEU A 511 20.96 -14.46 -10.49
C LEU A 511 21.12 -15.30 -11.76
N GLN A 512 22.09 -15.00 -12.62
CA GLN A 512 22.36 -15.78 -13.84
C GLN A 512 22.81 -17.19 -13.54
N ASP A 513 23.68 -17.39 -12.53
CA ASP A 513 24.09 -18.72 -12.05
C ASP A 513 22.88 -19.52 -11.55
N ASN A 514 21.98 -18.88 -10.79
CA ASN A 514 20.73 -19.49 -10.33
C ASN A 514 19.83 -19.89 -11.49
N LEU A 515 19.64 -19.01 -12.49
CA LEU A 515 18.83 -19.31 -13.67
C LEU A 515 19.42 -20.46 -14.50
N GLN A 516 20.75 -20.60 -14.55
CA GLN A 516 21.40 -21.73 -15.20
C GLN A 516 21.07 -23.06 -14.49
N THR A 517 21.09 -23.08 -13.14
CA THR A 517 20.76 -24.27 -12.36
C THR A 517 19.30 -24.69 -12.49
N LEU A 518 18.40 -23.76 -12.77
CA LEU A 518 16.97 -23.97 -13.01
C LEU A 518 16.65 -24.43 -14.46
N ASN A 519 17.48 -25.25 -15.05
CA ASN A 519 17.35 -25.80 -16.42
C ASN A 519 17.37 -24.68 -17.48
N ASN A 520 18.39 -23.82 -17.44
CA ASN A 520 18.50 -22.65 -18.32
C ASN A 520 17.25 -21.78 -18.28
N ALA A 521 16.81 -21.46 -17.10
CA ALA A 521 15.63 -20.63 -16.91
C ALA A 521 15.84 -19.20 -17.45
N VAL A 522 14.79 -18.64 -18.01
CA VAL A 522 14.72 -17.22 -18.38
C VAL A 522 13.73 -16.53 -17.47
N LEU A 523 14.18 -15.45 -16.82
CA LEU A 523 13.34 -14.64 -15.97
C LEU A 523 12.72 -13.51 -16.78
N VAL A 524 11.42 -13.32 -16.64
CA VAL A 524 10.62 -12.31 -17.35
C VAL A 524 9.89 -11.41 -16.36
N TYR A 525 10.18 -10.10 -16.42
CA TYR A 525 9.48 -9.04 -15.72
C TYR A 525 8.67 -8.22 -16.73
N PRO A 526 7.36 -8.37 -16.83
CA PRO A 526 6.51 -7.39 -17.52
C PRO A 526 6.40 -6.11 -16.69
N LEU A 527 6.33 -4.98 -17.37
CA LEU A 527 5.99 -3.67 -16.81
C LEU A 527 4.87 -3.07 -17.65
N ILE A 528 3.69 -2.95 -17.05
CA ILE A 528 2.53 -2.35 -17.70
C ILE A 528 2.65 -0.83 -17.59
N LEU A 529 2.62 -0.15 -18.73
CA LEU A 529 2.60 1.30 -18.86
C LEU A 529 1.31 1.75 -19.53
N GLU A 530 0.95 3.01 -19.39
CA GLU A 530 -0.30 3.58 -19.94
C GLU A 530 -0.40 3.36 -21.46
N ASP A 531 0.71 3.47 -22.18
CA ASP A 531 0.79 3.45 -23.65
C ASP A 531 1.38 2.16 -24.25
N ARG A 532 2.02 1.31 -23.45
CA ARG A 532 2.71 0.10 -23.91
C ARG A 532 3.00 -0.90 -22.80
N LEU A 533 3.47 -2.08 -23.18
CA LEU A 533 3.99 -3.10 -22.27
C LEU A 533 5.49 -3.29 -22.53
N GLU A 534 6.31 -3.22 -21.48
CA GLU A 534 7.73 -3.58 -21.55
C GLU A 534 7.93 -4.99 -20.95
N LEU A 535 8.75 -5.80 -21.60
CA LEU A 535 9.15 -7.13 -21.13
C LEU A 535 10.65 -7.12 -20.87
N VAL A 536 11.06 -7.09 -19.60
CA VAL A 536 12.48 -7.21 -19.21
C VAL A 536 12.82 -8.69 -19.09
N VAL A 537 13.86 -9.12 -19.78
CA VAL A 537 14.28 -10.51 -19.92
C VAL A 537 15.69 -10.69 -19.38
N VAL A 538 15.86 -11.59 -18.42
CA VAL A 538 17.16 -11.97 -17.86
C VAL A 538 17.43 -13.44 -18.20
N SER A 539 18.52 -13.68 -18.90
CA SER A 539 18.93 -15.03 -19.30
C SER A 539 20.26 -15.43 -18.62
N PRO A 540 20.58 -16.72 -18.52
CA PRO A 540 21.83 -17.19 -17.90
C PRO A 540 23.12 -16.69 -18.60
N TYR A 541 23.05 -16.44 -19.91
CA TYR A 541 24.24 -16.32 -20.74
C TYR A 541 24.40 -14.97 -21.46
N SER A 542 23.45 -14.06 -21.30
CA SER A 542 23.47 -12.74 -21.94
C SER A 542 23.13 -11.64 -20.97
N PRO A 543 23.58 -10.41 -21.22
CA PRO A 543 23.08 -9.27 -20.45
C PRO A 543 21.55 -9.20 -20.51
N PRO A 544 20.88 -8.68 -19.45
CA PRO A 544 19.46 -8.41 -19.49
C PRO A 544 19.09 -7.50 -20.67
N LEU A 545 17.96 -7.79 -21.26
CA LEU A 545 17.41 -7.03 -22.39
C LEU A 545 15.94 -6.71 -22.15
N HIS A 546 15.36 -5.82 -22.95
CA HIS A 546 13.92 -5.58 -22.92
C HIS A 546 13.30 -5.64 -24.32
N ARG A 547 12.00 -5.86 -24.36
CA ARG A 547 11.16 -5.84 -25.57
C ARG A 547 9.94 -4.99 -25.33
N THR A 548 9.72 -4.04 -26.21
CA THR A 548 8.55 -3.17 -26.19
C THR A 548 7.41 -3.77 -27.00
N VAL A 549 6.22 -3.77 -26.44
CA VAL A 549 4.99 -4.25 -27.09
C VAL A 549 4.00 -3.11 -27.15
N GLU A 550 3.61 -2.74 -28.36
CA GLU A 550 2.65 -1.65 -28.62
C GLU A 550 1.23 -2.12 -28.25
N VAL A 551 0.93 -2.09 -26.97
CA VAL A 551 -0.39 -2.39 -26.41
C VAL A 551 -0.62 -1.48 -25.22
N THR A 552 -1.72 -0.73 -25.25
CA THR A 552 -2.10 0.15 -24.14
C THR A 552 -2.58 -0.64 -22.94
N GLU A 553 -2.47 -0.06 -21.73
CA GLU A 553 -3.00 -0.66 -20.49
C GLU A 553 -4.46 -1.08 -20.64
N ASN A 554 -5.31 -0.23 -21.24
CA ASN A 554 -6.74 -0.54 -21.45
C ASN A 554 -6.95 -1.73 -22.40
N GLU A 555 -6.19 -1.82 -23.49
CA GLU A 555 -6.27 -2.95 -24.42
C GLU A 555 -5.81 -4.25 -23.77
N LEU A 556 -4.71 -4.19 -23.00
CA LEU A 556 -4.21 -5.33 -22.24
C LEU A 556 -5.23 -5.77 -21.20
N GLN A 557 -5.84 -4.84 -20.46
CA GLN A 557 -6.87 -5.14 -19.46
C GLN A 557 -8.11 -5.80 -20.09
N ALA A 558 -8.57 -5.34 -21.24
CA ALA A 558 -9.67 -5.94 -21.97
C ALA A 558 -9.34 -7.38 -22.45
N ALA A 559 -8.10 -7.61 -22.92
CA ALA A 559 -7.62 -8.94 -23.28
C ALA A 559 -7.55 -9.88 -22.07
N LEU A 560 -7.05 -9.39 -20.93
CA LEU A 560 -6.98 -10.15 -19.67
C LEU A 560 -8.37 -10.55 -19.17
N GLU A 561 -9.35 -9.65 -19.21
CA GLU A 561 -10.71 -9.95 -18.78
C GLU A 561 -11.35 -10.99 -19.72
N THR A 562 -11.13 -10.90 -21.03
CA THR A 562 -11.59 -11.88 -22.02
C THR A 562 -10.97 -13.26 -21.77
N ALA A 563 -9.67 -13.30 -21.50
CA ALA A 563 -8.94 -14.53 -21.21
C ALA A 563 -9.44 -15.18 -19.90
N ARG A 564 -9.63 -14.39 -18.85
CA ARG A 564 -10.17 -14.86 -17.57
C ARG A 564 -11.58 -15.46 -17.72
N GLN A 565 -12.45 -14.77 -18.44
CA GLN A 565 -13.80 -15.29 -18.71
C GLN A 565 -13.77 -16.61 -19.50
N ALA A 566 -12.82 -16.75 -20.41
CA ALA A 566 -12.66 -17.99 -21.18
C ALA A 566 -12.07 -19.13 -20.33
N LEU A 567 -11.07 -18.84 -19.47
CA LEU A 567 -10.49 -19.81 -18.56
C LEU A 567 -11.46 -20.29 -17.48
N ASN A 568 -12.30 -19.40 -16.95
CA ASN A 568 -13.27 -19.74 -15.91
C ASN A 568 -14.56 -20.41 -16.44
N ASN A 569 -14.72 -20.55 -17.76
CA ASN A 569 -15.88 -21.16 -18.36
C ASN A 569 -15.49 -22.35 -19.24
N ARG A 570 -15.62 -23.57 -18.70
CA ARG A 570 -15.26 -24.83 -19.39
C ARG A 570 -16.01 -25.08 -20.71
N HIS A 571 -17.03 -24.30 -21.02
CA HIS A 571 -17.79 -24.40 -22.26
C HIS A 571 -17.37 -23.42 -23.36
N ARG A 572 -16.42 -22.51 -23.02
CA ARG A 572 -15.92 -21.49 -23.94
C ARG A 572 -14.52 -21.88 -24.42
N ASP A 573 -14.29 -21.87 -25.73
CA ASP A 573 -12.92 -22.10 -26.25
C ASP A 573 -11.98 -20.97 -25.77
N ALA A 574 -10.94 -21.32 -25.01
CA ALA A 574 -10.00 -20.37 -24.46
C ALA A 574 -8.86 -20.00 -25.43
N ARG A 575 -8.61 -20.83 -26.46
CA ARG A 575 -7.46 -20.67 -27.37
C ARG A 575 -7.35 -19.27 -27.98
N PRO A 576 -8.43 -18.67 -28.56
CA PRO A 576 -8.28 -17.36 -29.19
C PRO A 576 -7.86 -16.24 -28.22
N ALA A 577 -8.39 -16.25 -26.98
CA ALA A 577 -8.03 -15.27 -25.97
C ALA A 577 -6.60 -15.48 -25.45
N MET A 578 -6.20 -16.73 -25.28
CA MET A 578 -4.86 -17.07 -24.82
C MET A 578 -3.80 -16.86 -25.92
N GLU A 579 -4.14 -16.99 -27.19
CA GLU A 579 -3.29 -16.62 -28.33
C GLU A 579 -3.06 -15.11 -28.41
N GLN A 580 -4.08 -14.31 -28.11
CA GLN A 580 -3.93 -12.86 -28.03
C GLN A 580 -2.91 -12.48 -26.95
N LEU A 581 -3.02 -13.06 -25.75
CA LEU A 581 -2.07 -12.80 -24.66
C LEU A 581 -0.67 -13.38 -24.99
N TYR A 582 -0.59 -14.51 -25.67
CA TYR A 582 0.69 -15.05 -26.15
C TYR A 582 1.40 -14.04 -27.05
N ASN A 583 0.68 -13.44 -27.98
CA ASN A 583 1.23 -12.42 -28.87
C ASN A 583 1.76 -11.18 -28.14
N TYR A 584 1.25 -10.86 -26.94
CA TYR A 584 1.74 -9.75 -26.12
C TYR A 584 2.90 -10.17 -25.18
N LEU A 585 2.84 -11.37 -24.59
CA LEU A 585 3.72 -11.73 -23.47
C LEU A 585 4.89 -12.64 -23.84
N VAL A 586 4.75 -13.48 -24.86
CA VAL A 586 5.75 -14.51 -25.18
C VAL A 586 6.35 -14.32 -26.58
N LYS A 587 5.53 -14.08 -27.58
CA LYS A 587 6.00 -13.93 -28.97
C LYS A 587 7.10 -12.89 -29.14
N PRO A 588 7.08 -11.73 -28.43
CA PRO A 588 8.16 -10.74 -28.57
C PRO A 588 9.51 -11.23 -28.07
N ILE A 589 9.53 -12.23 -27.18
CA ILE A 589 10.73 -12.78 -26.55
C ILE A 589 11.08 -14.21 -27.04
N GLU A 590 10.35 -14.76 -28.00
CA GLU A 590 10.59 -16.14 -28.49
C GLU A 590 12.02 -16.37 -28.98
N ALA A 591 12.58 -15.41 -29.68
CA ALA A 591 13.96 -15.48 -30.17
C ALA A 591 14.96 -15.51 -29.00
N ASP A 592 14.69 -14.75 -27.95
CA ASP A 592 15.52 -14.69 -26.75
C ASP A 592 15.46 -16.00 -25.95
N LEU A 593 14.25 -16.58 -25.81
CA LEU A 593 14.04 -17.90 -25.22
C LEU A 593 14.80 -19.01 -25.99
N ALA A 594 14.72 -18.98 -27.31
CA ALA A 594 15.42 -19.91 -28.16
C ALA A 594 16.95 -19.75 -28.08
N GLN A 595 17.47 -18.52 -28.06
CA GLN A 595 18.89 -18.22 -27.92
C GLN A 595 19.43 -18.69 -26.56
N ALA A 596 18.66 -18.56 -25.49
CA ALA A 596 19.01 -19.04 -24.18
C ALA A 596 18.89 -20.56 -24.03
N ASN A 597 18.39 -21.28 -25.03
CA ASN A 597 17.98 -22.67 -24.95
C ASN A 597 17.12 -22.94 -23.71
N ALA A 598 16.16 -22.04 -23.47
CA ALA A 598 15.34 -22.04 -22.27
C ALA A 598 14.50 -23.32 -22.17
N GLN A 599 14.48 -23.91 -21.00
CA GLN A 599 13.59 -25.03 -20.64
C GLN A 599 12.55 -24.57 -19.61
N THR A 600 12.86 -23.50 -18.89
CA THR A 600 12.03 -22.93 -17.81
C THR A 600 11.83 -21.43 -18.03
N ILE A 601 10.61 -20.95 -17.80
CA ILE A 601 10.29 -19.53 -17.68
C ILE A 601 10.00 -19.24 -16.22
N VAL A 602 10.80 -18.37 -15.62
CA VAL A 602 10.52 -17.75 -14.31
C VAL A 602 9.78 -16.45 -14.57
N TYR A 603 8.59 -16.31 -14.03
CA TYR A 603 7.70 -15.22 -14.35
C TYR A 603 7.36 -14.41 -13.12
N SER A 604 7.68 -13.12 -13.14
CA SER A 604 7.32 -12.15 -12.09
C SER A 604 6.25 -11.18 -12.63
N PRO A 605 4.97 -11.54 -12.56
CA PRO A 605 3.89 -10.80 -13.20
C PRO A 605 3.66 -9.42 -12.59
N ASP A 606 3.19 -8.49 -13.41
CA ASP A 606 2.82 -7.13 -13.01
C ASP A 606 1.30 -6.95 -12.97
N GLY A 607 0.78 -6.34 -11.90
CA GLY A 607 -0.62 -5.98 -11.77
C GLY A 607 -1.57 -7.13 -12.11
N PRO A 608 -2.60 -6.90 -12.93
CA PRO A 608 -3.62 -7.90 -13.28
C PRO A 608 -3.09 -9.10 -14.09
N LEU A 609 -1.84 -9.08 -14.58
CA LEU A 609 -1.21 -10.27 -15.17
C LEU A 609 -1.05 -11.43 -14.19
N ARG A 610 -1.12 -11.18 -12.89
CA ARG A 610 -1.09 -12.19 -11.81
C ARG A 610 -2.27 -13.17 -11.85
N TYR A 611 -3.37 -12.78 -12.47
CA TYR A 611 -4.57 -13.63 -12.60
C TYR A 611 -4.54 -14.58 -13.80
N VAL A 612 -3.49 -14.54 -14.63
CA VAL A 612 -3.39 -15.37 -15.84
C VAL A 612 -2.22 -16.35 -15.70
N PRO A 613 -2.48 -17.66 -15.72
CA PRO A 613 -1.41 -18.66 -15.73
C PRO A 613 -0.66 -18.59 -17.05
N LEU A 614 0.63 -18.23 -16.99
CA LEU A 614 1.46 -18.11 -18.20
C LEU A 614 1.50 -19.42 -19.01
N GLY A 615 1.46 -20.57 -18.34
CA GLY A 615 1.47 -21.89 -19.00
C GLY A 615 0.27 -22.16 -19.91
N ALA A 616 -0.85 -21.44 -19.69
CA ALA A 616 -2.06 -21.55 -20.50
C ALA A 616 -2.08 -20.66 -21.76
N LEU A 617 -1.01 -19.91 -22.04
CA LEU A 617 -0.89 -19.17 -23.29
C LEU A 617 -0.81 -20.14 -24.48
N TYR A 618 -1.40 -19.77 -25.62
CA TYR A 618 -1.52 -20.61 -26.79
C TYR A 618 -0.81 -19.98 -27.99
N ASP A 619 0.12 -20.72 -28.63
CA ASP A 619 0.94 -20.15 -29.72
C ASP A 619 0.31 -20.30 -31.13
N GLY A 620 -0.91 -20.85 -31.20
CA GLY A 620 -1.64 -21.20 -32.43
C GLY A 620 -1.63 -22.71 -32.74
N ASP A 621 -0.74 -23.46 -32.10
CA ASP A 621 -0.57 -24.92 -32.28
C ASP A 621 -0.65 -25.69 -30.96
N GLN A 622 0.05 -25.22 -29.92
CA GLN A 622 0.14 -25.86 -28.61
C GLN A 622 0.12 -24.84 -27.44
N TRP A 623 -0.12 -25.34 -26.25
CA TRP A 623 -0.05 -24.54 -25.02
C TRP A 623 1.39 -24.31 -24.60
N LEU A 624 1.70 -23.16 -23.99
CA LEU A 624 3.04 -22.81 -23.56
C LEU A 624 3.64 -23.84 -22.60
N ILE A 625 2.82 -24.44 -21.73
CA ILE A 625 3.25 -25.45 -20.77
C ILE A 625 3.76 -26.75 -21.47
N GLU A 626 3.33 -27.04 -22.70
CA GLU A 626 3.85 -28.18 -23.48
C GLU A 626 5.28 -27.92 -23.96
N ARG A 627 5.70 -26.66 -24.09
CA ARG A 627 7.04 -26.23 -24.48
C ARG A 627 7.97 -26.00 -23.30
N PHE A 628 7.49 -25.25 -22.30
CA PHE A 628 8.30 -24.76 -21.19
C PHE A 628 7.71 -25.16 -19.83
N GLN A 629 8.57 -25.39 -18.87
CA GLN A 629 8.19 -25.33 -17.46
C GLN A 629 7.97 -23.85 -17.08
N VAL A 630 6.93 -23.57 -16.31
CA VAL A 630 6.62 -22.21 -15.84
C VAL A 630 6.60 -22.20 -14.32
N THR A 631 7.28 -21.24 -13.73
CA THR A 631 7.16 -20.94 -12.28
C THR A 631 6.97 -19.45 -12.09
N ASN A 632 6.13 -19.08 -11.13
CA ASN A 632 5.92 -17.70 -10.77
C ASN A 632 6.82 -17.33 -9.59
N ILE A 633 7.22 -16.07 -9.51
CA ILE A 633 7.90 -15.49 -8.35
C ILE A 633 7.31 -14.14 -8.03
N THR A 634 7.43 -13.73 -6.77
CA THR A 634 7.10 -12.35 -6.37
C THR A 634 8.19 -11.41 -6.86
N ALA A 635 9.43 -11.65 -6.40
CA ALA A 635 10.63 -10.94 -6.81
C ALA A 635 11.82 -11.92 -6.77
N ALA A 636 12.84 -11.68 -7.58
CA ALA A 636 14.04 -12.53 -7.57
C ALA A 636 14.78 -12.46 -6.22
N SER A 637 14.78 -11.26 -5.60
CA SER A 637 15.38 -11.01 -4.28
C SER A 637 14.69 -11.73 -3.12
N LEU A 638 13.43 -12.09 -3.29
CA LEU A 638 12.61 -12.78 -2.27
C LEU A 638 12.59 -14.30 -2.46
N THR A 639 13.22 -14.83 -3.52
CA THR A 639 13.14 -16.25 -3.88
C THR A 639 14.48 -16.94 -3.64
N ASP A 640 14.48 -18.00 -2.82
CA ASP A 640 15.66 -18.87 -2.66
C ASP A 640 15.75 -19.87 -3.81
N PHE A 641 16.63 -19.58 -4.77
CA PHE A 641 16.88 -20.45 -5.92
C PHE A 641 17.87 -21.61 -5.63
N ASN A 642 18.51 -21.65 -4.44
CA ASN A 642 19.56 -22.62 -4.12
C ASN A 642 19.03 -23.91 -3.46
N ALA A 643 17.71 -24.05 -3.32
CA ALA A 643 17.14 -25.23 -2.69
C ALA A 643 17.38 -26.50 -3.51
N VAL A 644 17.79 -27.57 -2.84
CA VAL A 644 18.03 -28.88 -3.43
C VAL A 644 16.82 -29.78 -3.20
N PRO A 645 16.34 -30.55 -4.20
CA PRO A 645 15.21 -31.45 -4.03
C PRO A 645 15.44 -32.48 -2.91
N ASN A 646 14.41 -32.70 -2.07
CA ASN A 646 14.43 -33.74 -1.06
C ASN A 646 14.17 -35.12 -1.73
N PRO A 647 15.10 -36.10 -1.69
CA PRO A 647 14.88 -37.38 -2.34
C PRO A 647 13.86 -38.27 -1.63
N ASN A 648 13.55 -38.01 -0.35
CA ASN A 648 12.60 -38.77 0.46
C ASN A 648 11.61 -37.84 1.13
N PRO A 649 10.66 -37.31 0.40
CA PRO A 649 9.69 -36.33 0.97
C PRO A 649 8.76 -37.01 1.96
N SER A 650 8.53 -36.33 3.10
CA SER A 650 7.46 -36.60 4.08
C SER A 650 6.29 -35.66 3.83
N ILE A 651 5.07 -36.07 4.11
CA ILE A 651 3.88 -35.28 3.84
C ILE A 651 2.94 -35.16 5.05
N LEU A 652 2.54 -33.93 5.36
CA LEU A 652 1.37 -33.60 6.18
C LEU A 652 0.22 -33.26 5.22
N ALA A 653 -0.82 -34.06 5.20
CA ALA A 653 -1.97 -33.88 4.34
C ALA A 653 -3.24 -33.64 5.16
N ALA A 654 -3.87 -32.49 5.01
CA ALA A 654 -5.04 -32.06 5.79
C ALA A 654 -6.22 -31.74 4.88
N ALA A 655 -7.44 -32.11 5.30
CA ALA A 655 -8.65 -31.86 4.51
C ALA A 655 -9.85 -31.45 5.36
N PHE A 656 -10.63 -30.47 4.86
CA PHE A 656 -11.99 -30.18 5.29
C PHE A 656 -12.97 -30.87 4.33
N SER A 657 -13.50 -32.02 4.71
CA SER A 657 -14.30 -32.90 3.83
C SER A 657 -15.77 -33.02 4.22
N GLU A 658 -16.13 -32.71 5.48
CA GLU A 658 -17.47 -32.88 6.03
C GLU A 658 -17.80 -31.68 6.93
N GLY A 659 -19.05 -31.21 6.90
CA GLY A 659 -19.52 -30.07 7.68
C GLY A 659 -19.92 -28.88 6.80
N GLU A 660 -20.40 -27.82 7.42
CA GLU A 660 -20.77 -26.56 6.76
C GLU A 660 -20.59 -25.39 7.74
N TYR A 661 -19.91 -24.35 7.26
CA TYR A 661 -19.68 -23.12 8.04
C TYR A 661 -20.24 -21.90 7.32
N ASN A 662 -20.98 -21.07 8.07
CA ASN A 662 -21.51 -19.80 7.59
C ASN A 662 -20.63 -18.67 8.15
N LEU A 663 -19.90 -18.01 7.28
CA LEU A 663 -18.91 -17.02 7.66
C LEU A 663 -19.27 -15.64 7.12
N GLN A 664 -18.95 -14.60 7.88
CA GLN A 664 -18.99 -13.22 7.40
C GLN A 664 -17.61 -12.88 6.78
N VAL A 665 -17.62 -12.46 5.52
CA VAL A 665 -16.42 -11.99 4.79
C VAL A 665 -16.71 -10.58 4.27
N GLY A 666 -16.12 -9.58 4.91
CA GLY A 666 -16.49 -8.19 4.68
C GLY A 666 -18.00 -7.97 4.89
N THR A 667 -18.70 -7.50 3.87
CA THR A 667 -20.16 -7.28 3.89
C THR A 667 -20.99 -8.49 3.42
N ARG A 668 -20.34 -9.60 3.00
CA ARG A 668 -20.99 -10.79 2.43
C ARG A 668 -21.05 -11.92 3.45
N GLN A 669 -22.17 -12.65 3.44
CA GLN A 669 -22.28 -13.93 4.14
C GLN A 669 -21.98 -15.05 3.14
N VAL A 670 -21.00 -15.91 3.46
CA VAL A 670 -20.54 -17.02 2.63
C VAL A 670 -20.78 -18.32 3.37
N SER A 671 -21.42 -19.31 2.73
CA SER A 671 -21.56 -20.66 3.25
C SER A 671 -20.55 -21.58 2.56
N LEU A 672 -19.70 -22.24 3.36
CA LEU A 672 -18.64 -23.14 2.90
C LEU A 672 -18.92 -24.56 3.41
N ALA A 673 -19.30 -25.45 2.49
CA ALA A 673 -19.54 -26.85 2.78
C ALA A 673 -18.26 -27.67 2.63
N GLY A 674 -18.10 -28.75 3.40
CA GLY A 674 -16.98 -29.65 3.27
C GLY A 674 -16.82 -30.21 1.86
N LEU A 675 -15.57 -30.44 1.44
CA LEU A 675 -15.18 -30.92 0.12
C LEU A 675 -15.01 -32.46 0.15
N PRO A 676 -16.00 -33.26 -0.30
CA PRO A 676 -15.92 -34.74 -0.17
C PRO A 676 -14.72 -35.35 -0.87
N TYR A 677 -14.29 -34.77 -1.99
CA TYR A 677 -13.14 -35.24 -2.76
C TYR A 677 -11.80 -34.90 -2.11
N ALA A 678 -11.73 -33.88 -1.26
CA ALA A 678 -10.54 -33.54 -0.48
C ALA A 678 -10.11 -34.70 0.43
N LYS A 679 -11.09 -35.46 0.99
CA LYS A 679 -10.78 -36.67 1.74
C LYS A 679 -10.12 -37.73 0.88
N VAL A 680 -10.69 -38.00 -0.31
CA VAL A 680 -10.14 -38.98 -1.26
C VAL A 680 -8.72 -38.58 -1.71
N GLU A 681 -8.54 -37.30 -2.03
CA GLU A 681 -7.24 -36.72 -2.40
C GLU A 681 -6.21 -36.98 -1.30
N VAL A 682 -6.49 -36.54 -0.08
CA VAL A 682 -5.57 -36.67 1.07
C VAL A 682 -5.29 -38.13 1.43
N THR A 683 -6.32 -39.00 1.44
CA THR A 683 -6.13 -40.44 1.70
C THR A 683 -5.23 -41.08 0.63
N THR A 684 -5.47 -40.78 -0.64
CA THR A 684 -4.65 -41.28 -1.74
C THR A 684 -3.19 -40.80 -1.64
N LEU A 685 -2.97 -39.58 -1.14
CA LEU A 685 -1.61 -39.04 -0.94
C LEU A 685 -0.89 -39.76 0.19
N VAL A 686 -1.54 -39.93 1.35
CA VAL A 686 -0.93 -40.60 2.50
C VAL A 686 -0.50 -42.04 2.15
N ASP A 687 -1.29 -42.75 1.37
CA ASP A 687 -0.93 -44.11 0.92
C ASP A 687 0.31 -44.15 -0.01
N LYS A 688 0.68 -43.03 -0.59
CA LYS A 688 1.82 -42.95 -1.53
C LYS A 688 3.16 -42.65 -0.84
N PHE A 689 3.17 -42.09 0.36
CA PHE A 689 4.37 -41.67 1.08
C PHE A 689 4.63 -42.56 2.28
N ALA A 690 5.90 -42.96 2.50
CA ALA A 690 6.29 -43.82 3.62
C ALA A 690 6.21 -43.05 4.96
N ASP A 691 6.42 -41.74 4.95
CA ASP A 691 6.28 -40.84 6.10
C ASP A 691 5.19 -39.84 5.80
N ALA A 692 3.99 -40.13 6.31
CA ALA A 692 2.79 -39.36 6.01
C ALA A 692 1.86 -39.25 7.21
N THR A 693 1.28 -38.08 7.42
CA THR A 693 0.24 -37.84 8.42
C THR A 693 -1.00 -37.25 7.75
N GLN A 694 -2.17 -37.79 8.16
CA GLN A 694 -3.47 -37.32 7.71
C GLN A 694 -4.21 -36.57 8.81
N LEU A 695 -4.75 -35.40 8.51
CA LEU A 695 -5.66 -34.65 9.38
C LEU A 695 -6.98 -34.40 8.64
N LEU A 696 -8.10 -34.82 9.21
CA LEU A 696 -9.43 -34.67 8.61
C LEU A 696 -10.38 -33.92 9.54
N ASN A 697 -11.13 -32.98 9.00
CA ASN A 697 -12.20 -32.23 9.68
C ASN A 697 -11.71 -31.67 11.04
N ASP A 698 -12.36 -31.98 12.15
CA ASP A 698 -12.00 -31.46 13.48
C ASP A 698 -10.54 -31.71 13.90
N ALA A 699 -9.84 -32.72 13.33
CA ALA A 699 -8.41 -32.91 13.56
C ALA A 699 -7.53 -31.94 12.76
N PHE A 700 -8.08 -31.28 11.76
CA PHE A 700 -7.46 -30.23 10.98
C PHE A 700 -7.76 -28.89 11.65
N ASP A 701 -7.25 -28.68 12.85
CA ASP A 701 -7.38 -27.46 13.64
C ASP A 701 -6.04 -26.72 13.76
N ARG A 702 -6.08 -25.46 14.23
CA ARG A 702 -4.89 -24.63 14.38
C ARG A 702 -3.86 -25.19 15.37
N PRO A 703 -4.25 -25.63 16.59
CA PRO A 703 -3.31 -26.18 17.57
C PRO A 703 -2.61 -27.47 17.12
N THR A 704 -3.29 -28.31 16.35
CA THR A 704 -2.73 -29.58 15.86
C THR A 704 -1.91 -29.38 14.61
N THR A 705 -2.39 -28.59 13.65
CA THR A 705 -1.80 -28.51 12.30
C THR A 705 -0.56 -27.64 12.26
N ILE A 706 -0.64 -26.37 12.75
CA ILE A 706 0.43 -25.40 12.55
C ILE A 706 1.74 -25.80 13.23
N PRO A 707 1.78 -26.29 14.49
CA PRO A 707 3.04 -26.62 15.14
C PRO A 707 3.81 -27.77 14.50
N GLN A 708 3.14 -28.69 13.81
CA GLN A 708 3.79 -29.86 13.20
C GLN A 708 4.14 -29.67 11.71
N MET A 709 3.71 -28.56 11.07
CA MET A 709 4.01 -28.35 9.64
C MET A 709 5.50 -28.43 9.32
N ASP A 710 6.37 -27.92 10.20
CA ASP A 710 7.83 -27.89 10.02
C ASP A 710 8.50 -29.24 10.19
N ASP A 711 7.77 -30.27 10.64
CA ASP A 711 8.27 -31.65 10.73
C ASP A 711 8.23 -32.38 9.38
N TYR A 712 7.55 -31.80 8.38
CA TYR A 712 7.35 -32.41 7.06
C TYR A 712 8.00 -31.58 5.95
N SER A 713 8.40 -32.24 4.88
CA SER A 713 8.91 -31.57 3.68
C SER A 713 7.80 -31.07 2.75
N ILE A 714 6.62 -31.65 2.84
CA ILE A 714 5.44 -31.24 2.07
C ILE A 714 4.26 -31.02 3.03
N VAL A 715 3.57 -29.89 2.90
CA VAL A 715 2.31 -29.61 3.57
C VAL A 715 1.23 -29.46 2.51
N HIS A 716 0.22 -30.32 2.54
CA HIS A 716 -0.89 -30.30 1.58
C HIS A 716 -2.21 -29.99 2.32
N LEU A 717 -2.85 -28.88 1.96
CA LEU A 717 -4.08 -28.39 2.57
C LEU A 717 -5.20 -28.41 1.52
N ALA A 718 -6.09 -29.39 1.61
CA ALA A 718 -7.27 -29.52 0.75
C ALA A 718 -8.52 -28.95 1.46
N THR A 719 -8.78 -27.69 1.25
CA THR A 719 -9.80 -26.92 1.97
C THR A 719 -10.34 -25.76 1.17
N HIS A 720 -11.06 -24.83 1.81
CA HIS A 720 -11.43 -23.55 1.21
C HIS A 720 -10.43 -22.45 1.55
N ALA A 721 -10.19 -21.57 0.60
CA ALA A 721 -9.48 -20.31 0.80
C ALA A 721 -10.25 -19.20 0.11
N GLU A 722 -10.32 -18.04 0.74
CA GLU A 722 -10.88 -16.83 0.18
C GLU A 722 -9.76 -15.78 0.15
N PHE A 723 -9.45 -15.25 -1.02
CA PHE A 723 -8.48 -14.17 -1.18
C PHE A 723 -9.20 -12.90 -1.63
N VAL A 724 -9.16 -11.87 -0.79
CA VAL A 724 -9.87 -10.60 -1.01
C VAL A 724 -8.87 -9.53 -1.41
N ALA A 725 -9.04 -8.97 -2.62
CA ALA A 725 -8.15 -7.95 -3.14
C ALA A 725 -8.02 -6.75 -2.20
N GLY A 726 -6.78 -6.39 -1.84
CA GLY A 726 -6.47 -5.27 -0.96
C GLY A 726 -6.80 -5.45 0.52
N GLN A 727 -7.22 -6.66 0.94
CA GLN A 727 -7.64 -6.93 2.33
C GLN A 727 -7.00 -8.24 2.86
N PRO A 728 -5.76 -8.21 3.34
CA PRO A 728 -5.06 -9.42 3.81
C PRO A 728 -5.68 -10.03 5.07
N GLU A 729 -6.40 -9.25 5.89
CA GLU A 729 -7.13 -9.74 7.08
C GLU A 729 -8.38 -10.55 6.71
N GLU A 730 -9.02 -10.19 5.60
CA GLU A 730 -10.21 -10.88 5.07
C GLU A 730 -9.82 -12.04 4.12
N SER A 731 -8.55 -12.12 3.74
CA SER A 731 -7.98 -13.23 2.97
C SER A 731 -7.55 -14.34 3.92
N PHE A 732 -8.15 -15.53 3.81
CA PHE A 732 -7.94 -16.62 4.77
C PHE A 732 -7.97 -18.02 4.13
N ILE A 733 -7.41 -18.97 4.86
CA ILE A 733 -7.60 -20.42 4.68
C ILE A 733 -8.53 -20.90 5.78
N LEU A 734 -9.55 -21.71 5.43
CA LEU A 734 -10.46 -22.32 6.37
C LEU A 734 -9.88 -23.64 6.88
N LEU A 735 -9.81 -23.82 8.19
CA LEU A 735 -9.45 -25.09 8.80
C LEU A 735 -10.68 -26.01 8.95
N GLY A 736 -10.46 -27.28 9.23
CA GLY A 736 -11.51 -28.28 9.30
C GLY A 736 -12.48 -28.11 10.48
N ASP A 737 -12.07 -27.43 11.54
CA ASP A 737 -12.88 -27.05 12.71
C ASP A 737 -13.66 -25.74 12.50
N GLY A 738 -13.51 -25.07 11.34
CA GLY A 738 -14.15 -23.81 11.01
C GLY A 738 -13.34 -22.57 11.40
N ASP A 739 -12.14 -22.71 12.02
CA ASP A 739 -11.27 -21.58 12.28
C ASP A 739 -10.65 -21.04 10.99
N ARG A 740 -10.38 -19.73 10.95
CA ARG A 740 -9.81 -19.01 9.80
C ARG A 740 -8.38 -18.58 10.10
N VAL A 741 -7.49 -18.93 9.22
CA VAL A 741 -6.11 -18.46 9.27
C VAL A 741 -5.95 -17.40 8.19
N SER A 742 -5.84 -16.13 8.57
CA SER A 742 -5.64 -15.02 7.63
C SER A 742 -4.23 -15.05 7.01
N LEU A 743 -4.05 -14.37 5.89
CA LEU A 743 -2.71 -14.17 5.30
C LEU A 743 -1.75 -13.52 6.30
N ARG A 744 -2.24 -12.66 7.17
CA ARG A 744 -1.45 -12.03 8.22
C ARG A 744 -1.04 -13.03 9.31
N ASP A 745 -1.93 -13.95 9.73
CA ASP A 745 -1.60 -15.00 10.70
C ASP A 745 -0.46 -15.91 10.25
N MET A 746 -0.35 -16.15 8.93
CA MET A 746 0.73 -16.97 8.34
C MET A 746 2.12 -16.39 8.60
N SER A 747 2.24 -15.10 8.90
CA SER A 747 3.50 -14.47 9.28
C SER A 747 4.14 -15.09 10.53
N THR A 748 3.35 -15.77 11.35
CA THR A 748 3.81 -16.44 12.58
C THR A 748 4.25 -17.90 12.35
N TRP A 749 4.08 -18.43 11.14
CA TRP A 749 4.45 -19.80 10.84
C TRP A 749 5.96 -20.00 10.78
N SER A 750 6.41 -21.22 11.07
CA SER A 750 7.79 -21.69 10.87
C SER A 750 7.75 -22.88 9.92
N LEU A 751 8.31 -22.71 8.72
CA LEU A 751 8.28 -23.71 7.62
C LEU A 751 9.68 -23.94 7.04
N ARG A 752 10.72 -23.90 7.89
CA ARG A 752 12.13 -23.96 7.45
C ARG A 752 12.52 -25.26 6.77
N ASN A 753 11.85 -26.35 7.18
CA ASN A 753 12.08 -27.68 6.63
C ASN A 753 11.11 -28.04 5.50
N VAL A 754 10.15 -27.16 5.22
CA VAL A 754 9.11 -27.37 4.21
C VAL A 754 9.64 -26.97 2.82
N ASP A 755 9.68 -27.93 1.91
CA ASP A 755 10.04 -27.69 0.51
C ASP A 755 8.85 -27.17 -0.31
N LEU A 756 7.63 -27.61 0.06
CA LEU A 756 6.43 -27.29 -0.71
C LEU A 756 5.20 -27.20 0.18
N VAL A 757 4.48 -26.11 0.06
CA VAL A 757 3.08 -25.99 0.57
C VAL A 757 2.13 -26.04 -0.63
N VAL A 758 1.18 -26.98 -0.62
CA VAL A 758 0.12 -27.07 -1.62
C VAL A 758 -1.19 -26.64 -0.99
N LEU A 759 -1.77 -25.58 -1.51
CA LEU A 759 -3.12 -25.15 -1.18
C LEU A 759 -4.08 -25.62 -2.29
N SER A 760 -4.63 -26.81 -2.08
CA SER A 760 -5.68 -27.37 -2.93
C SER A 760 -7.03 -26.79 -2.47
N ALA A 761 -7.24 -25.50 -2.76
CA ALA A 761 -8.37 -24.72 -2.29
C ALA A 761 -9.08 -24.04 -3.46
N CYS A 762 -10.39 -23.99 -3.40
CA CYS A 762 -11.23 -23.72 -4.56
C CYS A 762 -11.92 -22.38 -4.61
N GLN A 763 -11.43 -21.31 -3.97
CA GLN A 763 -12.05 -19.99 -4.19
C GLN A 763 -11.04 -18.84 -4.04
N THR A 764 -10.70 -18.25 -5.16
CA THR A 764 -10.35 -16.83 -5.15
C THR A 764 -11.67 -16.06 -5.23
N GLY A 765 -12.04 -15.35 -4.17
CA GLY A 765 -13.27 -14.57 -4.07
C GLY A 765 -13.31 -13.37 -4.99
N LEU A 766 -13.15 -13.60 -6.28
CA LEU A 766 -13.25 -12.57 -7.33
C LEU A 766 -14.72 -12.28 -7.65
N GLY A 767 -15.45 -11.83 -6.63
CA GLY A 767 -16.74 -11.19 -6.81
C GLY A 767 -16.55 -9.72 -7.13
N GLY A 768 -16.44 -9.34 -8.40
CA GLY A 768 -16.39 -7.93 -8.78
C GLY A 768 -15.22 -7.57 -9.71
N THR A 769 -14.72 -6.36 -9.55
CA THR A 769 -13.59 -5.81 -10.33
C THR A 769 -12.27 -6.49 -9.95
N LEU A 770 -11.43 -6.77 -10.97
CA LEU A 770 -10.05 -7.23 -10.77
C LEU A 770 -9.28 -6.23 -9.89
N GLY A 771 -8.60 -6.75 -8.86
CA GLY A 771 -7.55 -6.02 -8.15
C GLY A 771 -6.22 -6.10 -8.92
N ASN A 772 -5.13 -5.84 -8.22
CA ASN A 772 -3.77 -5.99 -8.76
C ASN A 772 -3.20 -7.41 -8.57
N GLY A 773 -3.97 -8.36 -8.01
CA GLY A 773 -3.51 -9.74 -7.76
C GLY A 773 -2.45 -9.87 -6.66
N GLU A 774 -2.37 -8.89 -5.79
CA GLU A 774 -1.41 -8.85 -4.67
C GLU A 774 -1.67 -9.99 -3.68
N GLU A 775 -2.93 -10.39 -3.51
CA GLU A 775 -3.35 -11.48 -2.63
C GLU A 775 -2.82 -12.85 -3.08
N ILE A 776 -2.66 -13.09 -4.39
CA ILE A 776 -2.12 -14.34 -4.93
C ILE A 776 -0.63 -14.46 -4.61
N LEU A 777 0.13 -13.41 -4.92
CA LEU A 777 1.55 -13.35 -4.61
C LEU A 777 1.77 -13.23 -3.10
N GLY A 778 0.87 -12.58 -2.37
CA GLY A 778 0.90 -12.45 -0.92
C GLY A 778 0.89 -13.81 -0.22
N PHE A 779 0.07 -14.76 -0.66
CA PHE A 779 0.11 -16.14 -0.16
C PHE A 779 1.47 -16.79 -0.40
N GLY A 780 1.95 -16.81 -1.64
CA GLY A 780 3.24 -17.39 -1.99
C GLY A 780 4.39 -16.74 -1.22
N TYR A 781 4.35 -15.44 -1.04
CA TYR A 781 5.32 -14.69 -0.26
C TYR A 781 5.30 -15.06 1.23
N GLN A 782 4.11 -15.12 1.87
CA GLN A 782 4.00 -15.50 3.28
C GLN A 782 4.54 -16.92 3.54
N ILE A 783 4.26 -17.84 2.64
CA ILE A 783 4.78 -19.21 2.71
C ILE A 783 6.31 -19.23 2.60
N GLN A 784 6.88 -18.51 1.64
CA GLN A 784 8.34 -18.40 1.49
C GLN A 784 8.99 -17.69 2.67
N ARG A 785 8.36 -16.66 3.20
CA ARG A 785 8.78 -15.94 4.40
C ARG A 785 8.81 -16.83 5.63
N ALA A 786 7.81 -17.68 5.81
CA ALA A 786 7.76 -18.65 6.88
C ALA A 786 8.91 -19.69 6.78
N GLY A 787 9.60 -19.73 5.65
CA GLY A 787 10.78 -20.58 5.40
C GLY A 787 10.61 -21.65 4.34
N ALA A 788 9.41 -21.88 3.83
CA ALA A 788 9.17 -22.87 2.77
C ALA A 788 9.79 -22.41 1.44
N LYS A 789 10.19 -23.36 0.60
CA LYS A 789 10.89 -23.07 -0.65
C LYS A 789 9.94 -22.68 -1.78
N SER A 790 8.71 -23.18 -1.75
CA SER A 790 7.71 -22.95 -2.78
C SER A 790 6.30 -23.20 -2.29
N ALA A 791 5.32 -22.63 -3.02
CA ALA A 791 3.91 -22.89 -2.84
C ALA A 791 3.25 -23.27 -4.17
N ILE A 792 2.21 -24.09 -4.12
CA ILE A 792 1.25 -24.27 -5.21
C ILE A 792 -0.08 -23.73 -4.73
N ALA A 793 -0.72 -22.88 -5.53
CA ALA A 793 -2.04 -22.30 -5.25
C ALA A 793 -2.90 -22.30 -6.51
N SER A 794 -4.23 -22.28 -6.32
CA SER A 794 -5.17 -22.18 -7.45
C SER A 794 -5.62 -20.74 -7.68
N LEU A 795 -5.80 -20.38 -8.94
CA LEU A 795 -6.26 -19.05 -9.38
C LEU A 795 -7.78 -18.90 -9.45
N TRP A 796 -8.50 -20.00 -9.51
CA TRP A 796 -9.98 -20.06 -9.52
C TRP A 796 -10.49 -21.40 -8.99
N SER A 797 -11.80 -21.44 -8.70
CA SER A 797 -12.48 -22.67 -8.28
C SER A 797 -12.50 -23.70 -9.39
N VAL A 798 -11.88 -24.83 -9.17
CA VAL A 798 -11.84 -25.96 -10.10
C VAL A 798 -12.82 -27.03 -9.66
N ASP A 799 -13.30 -27.82 -10.63
CA ASP A 799 -14.02 -29.06 -10.36
C ASP A 799 -13.15 -30.03 -9.57
N ASP A 800 -13.67 -30.56 -8.47
CA ASP A 800 -12.93 -31.48 -7.57
C ASP A 800 -12.30 -32.66 -8.28
N GLY A 801 -12.98 -33.22 -9.31
CA GLY A 801 -12.45 -34.35 -10.09
C GLY A 801 -11.21 -33.96 -10.91
N GLY A 802 -11.19 -32.78 -11.50
CA GLY A 802 -10.04 -32.24 -12.22
C GLY A 802 -8.85 -32.00 -11.28
N THR A 803 -9.11 -31.43 -10.11
CA THR A 803 -8.12 -31.19 -9.07
C THR A 803 -7.47 -32.48 -8.59
N GLN A 804 -8.27 -33.49 -8.28
CA GLN A 804 -7.75 -34.78 -7.84
C GLN A 804 -6.88 -35.46 -8.92
N ALA A 805 -7.30 -35.44 -10.19
CA ALA A 805 -6.55 -36.00 -11.30
C ALA A 805 -5.17 -35.33 -11.44
N LEU A 806 -5.16 -33.99 -11.38
CA LEU A 806 -3.94 -33.20 -11.46
C LEU A 806 -3.00 -33.51 -10.30
N MET A 807 -3.50 -33.45 -9.05
CA MET A 807 -2.68 -33.66 -7.85
C MET A 807 -2.17 -35.09 -7.74
N THR A 808 -3.00 -36.10 -8.05
CA THR A 808 -2.56 -37.50 -8.06
C THR A 808 -1.37 -37.69 -9.00
N THR A 809 -1.47 -37.16 -10.22
CA THR A 809 -0.40 -37.25 -11.23
C THR A 809 0.84 -36.44 -10.84
N PHE A 810 0.65 -35.25 -10.26
CA PHE A 810 1.72 -34.41 -9.72
C PHE A 810 2.56 -35.17 -8.69
N TYR A 811 1.91 -35.78 -7.69
CA TYR A 811 2.62 -36.52 -6.63
C TYR A 811 3.25 -37.80 -7.11
N ASP A 812 2.66 -38.47 -8.12
CA ASP A 812 3.30 -39.63 -8.75
C ASP A 812 4.60 -39.25 -9.46
N ASN A 813 4.63 -38.08 -10.11
CA ASN A 813 5.83 -37.54 -10.73
C ASN A 813 6.90 -37.12 -9.71
N LEU A 814 6.49 -36.50 -8.59
CA LEU A 814 7.41 -36.18 -7.50
C LEU A 814 8.06 -37.43 -6.90
N ARG A 815 7.31 -38.50 -6.70
CA ARG A 815 7.84 -39.76 -6.18
C ARG A 815 8.84 -40.45 -7.15
N GLN A 816 8.75 -40.15 -8.45
CA GLN A 816 9.72 -40.57 -9.45
C GLN A 816 11.00 -39.74 -9.44
N GLY A 817 11.13 -38.75 -8.51
CA GLY A 817 12.31 -37.92 -8.36
C GLY A 817 12.33 -36.71 -9.28
N GLN A 818 11.19 -36.33 -9.88
CA GLN A 818 11.11 -35.12 -10.67
C GLN A 818 11.03 -33.88 -9.75
N GLY A 819 11.65 -32.77 -10.15
CA GLY A 819 11.47 -31.48 -9.48
C GLY A 819 10.04 -30.99 -9.56
N LYS A 820 9.61 -30.15 -8.58
CA LYS A 820 8.23 -29.67 -8.39
C LYS A 820 7.63 -29.06 -9.67
N GLY A 821 8.39 -28.21 -10.34
CA GLY A 821 7.93 -27.54 -11.56
C GLY A 821 7.71 -28.51 -12.72
N ASN A 822 8.61 -29.49 -12.90
CA ASN A 822 8.45 -30.52 -13.94
C ASN A 822 7.32 -31.48 -13.60
N ALA A 823 7.19 -31.86 -12.33
CA ALA A 823 6.09 -32.73 -11.87
C ALA A 823 4.72 -32.10 -12.14
N LEU A 824 4.56 -30.81 -11.84
CA LEU A 824 3.33 -30.07 -12.13
C LEU A 824 3.09 -29.95 -13.64
N ARG A 825 4.13 -29.60 -14.41
CA ARG A 825 4.07 -29.53 -15.87
C ARG A 825 3.60 -30.86 -16.49
N GLN A 826 4.18 -31.98 -16.09
CA GLN A 826 3.81 -33.31 -16.62
C GLN A 826 2.37 -33.68 -16.23
N ALA A 827 1.92 -33.33 -15.03
CA ALA A 827 0.53 -33.51 -14.61
C ALA A 827 -0.43 -32.69 -15.47
N GLN A 828 -0.10 -31.46 -15.79
CA GLN A 828 -0.90 -30.59 -16.67
C GLN A 828 -0.95 -31.13 -18.10
N ILE A 829 0.19 -31.57 -18.65
CA ILE A 829 0.24 -32.19 -19.99
C ILE A 829 -0.58 -33.49 -20.06
N ALA A 830 -0.55 -34.31 -19.01
CA ALA A 830 -1.37 -35.54 -18.98
C ALA A 830 -2.89 -35.25 -19.06
N LEU A 831 -3.35 -34.16 -18.46
CA LEU A 831 -4.73 -33.73 -18.60
C LEU A 831 -5.04 -33.14 -19.99
N ILE A 832 -4.11 -32.37 -20.57
CA ILE A 832 -4.23 -31.81 -21.92
C ILE A 832 -4.38 -32.92 -22.96
N THR A 833 -3.53 -33.94 -22.86
CA THR A 833 -3.47 -35.07 -23.81
C THR A 833 -4.49 -36.16 -23.53
N GLU A 834 -5.27 -36.02 -22.43
CA GLU A 834 -6.23 -37.03 -21.99
C GLU A 834 -5.64 -38.42 -21.84
N ASP A 835 -4.48 -38.51 -21.16
CA ASP A 835 -3.79 -39.78 -20.94
C ASP A 835 -4.75 -40.77 -20.26
N ARG A 836 -5.10 -41.84 -20.99
CA ARG A 836 -6.07 -42.84 -20.54
C ARG A 836 -5.62 -43.53 -19.24
N GLN A 837 -4.34 -43.70 -19.03
CA GLN A 837 -3.81 -44.34 -17.82
C GLN A 837 -4.06 -43.45 -16.58
N VAL A 838 -3.91 -42.14 -16.71
CA VAL A 838 -4.20 -41.16 -15.66
C VAL A 838 -5.71 -41.13 -15.36
N LEU A 839 -6.55 -41.08 -16.39
CA LEU A 839 -8.00 -41.04 -16.24
C LEU A 839 -8.57 -42.34 -15.63
N GLU A 840 -8.05 -43.53 -16.04
CA GLU A 840 -8.47 -44.83 -15.50
C GLU A 840 -8.02 -45.02 -14.05
N THR A 841 -6.84 -44.55 -13.65
CA THR A 841 -6.32 -44.63 -12.27
C THR A 841 -7.17 -43.78 -11.33
N ASN A 842 -7.54 -42.59 -11.78
CA ASN A 842 -8.46 -41.71 -11.02
C ASN A 842 -9.85 -42.32 -10.85
N GLN A 843 -10.45 -42.88 -11.92
CA GLN A 843 -11.75 -43.56 -11.86
C GLN A 843 -11.73 -44.78 -10.90
N ARG A 844 -10.64 -45.53 -10.83
CA ARG A 844 -10.51 -46.68 -9.90
C ARG A 844 -10.39 -46.23 -8.46
N GLY A 845 -9.67 -45.15 -8.17
CA GLY A 845 -9.59 -44.55 -6.83
C GLY A 845 -10.97 -44.10 -6.33
N PHE A 846 -11.78 -43.48 -7.19
CA PHE A 846 -13.16 -43.12 -6.88
C PHE A 846 -14.06 -44.32 -6.57
N ALA A 847 -13.98 -45.37 -7.39
CA ALA A 847 -14.83 -46.54 -7.27
C ALA A 847 -14.54 -47.39 -6.02
N GLN A 848 -13.37 -47.23 -5.40
CA GLN A 848 -13.00 -47.93 -4.17
C GLN A 848 -13.52 -47.28 -2.89
N GLU A 849 -13.67 -45.94 -2.89
CA GLU A 849 -14.07 -45.20 -1.69
C GLU A 849 -15.53 -44.74 -1.67
N PHE A 850 -16.20 -44.64 -2.81
CA PHE A 850 -17.58 -44.24 -2.87
C PHE A 850 -18.54 -45.46 -2.98
N SER A 851 -19.37 -45.70 -1.96
CA SER A 851 -20.46 -46.70 -1.97
C SER A 851 -21.76 -46.16 -2.60
N GLY A 852 -21.73 -44.97 -3.25
CA GLY A 852 -22.87 -44.29 -3.89
C GLY A 852 -22.70 -44.08 -5.40
N PRO A 853 -23.68 -43.51 -6.11
CA PRO A 853 -23.55 -43.19 -7.52
C PRO A 853 -22.40 -42.19 -7.72
N LEU A 854 -21.48 -42.53 -8.60
CA LEU A 854 -20.39 -41.64 -9.00
C LEU A 854 -20.95 -40.33 -9.54
N PRO A 855 -20.45 -39.17 -9.13
CA PRO A 855 -20.87 -37.91 -9.70
C PRO A 855 -20.54 -37.86 -11.19
N ASN A 856 -21.27 -37.03 -11.92
CA ASN A 856 -21.00 -36.77 -13.34
C ASN A 856 -19.60 -36.17 -13.51
N LEU A 857 -18.59 -37.04 -13.69
CA LEU A 857 -17.27 -36.61 -14.08
C LEU A 857 -17.31 -36.03 -15.51
N PRO A 858 -16.57 -34.95 -15.81
CA PRO A 858 -16.48 -34.41 -17.15
C PRO A 858 -15.94 -35.45 -18.11
N ASN A 859 -16.47 -35.44 -19.36
CA ASN A 859 -16.02 -36.36 -20.41
C ASN A 859 -14.57 -36.06 -20.88
N THR A 860 -14.02 -34.90 -20.55
CA THR A 860 -12.70 -34.43 -20.95
C THR A 860 -12.14 -33.43 -19.96
N TYR A 861 -10.83 -33.50 -19.70
CA TYR A 861 -10.07 -32.57 -18.86
C TYR A 861 -9.12 -31.69 -19.68
N SER A 862 -9.15 -31.75 -21.00
CA SER A 862 -8.23 -31.01 -21.88
C SER A 862 -8.44 -29.49 -21.90
N HIS A 863 -9.59 -29.00 -21.43
CA HIS A 863 -9.82 -27.56 -21.28
C HIS A 863 -8.95 -26.94 -20.18
N PRO A 864 -8.31 -25.75 -20.40
CA PRO A 864 -7.45 -25.11 -19.43
C PRO A 864 -8.10 -24.83 -18.07
N TYR A 865 -9.42 -24.74 -18.01
CA TYR A 865 -10.18 -24.64 -16.75
C TYR A 865 -9.72 -25.70 -15.71
N TYR A 866 -9.41 -26.94 -16.14
CA TYR A 866 -9.07 -28.05 -15.25
C TYR A 866 -7.60 -28.14 -14.88
N TRP A 867 -6.67 -27.77 -15.76
CA TRP A 867 -5.25 -28.02 -15.56
C TRP A 867 -4.42 -26.74 -15.32
N SER A 868 -4.90 -25.57 -15.77
CA SER A 868 -4.09 -24.35 -15.68
C SER A 868 -4.38 -23.49 -14.46
N SER A 869 -5.36 -23.87 -13.64
CA SER A 869 -5.70 -23.16 -12.40
C SER A 869 -4.59 -23.15 -11.38
N PHE A 870 -3.81 -24.21 -11.29
CA PHE A 870 -2.73 -24.34 -10.31
C PHE A 870 -1.42 -23.78 -10.85
N ILE A 871 -0.84 -22.85 -10.10
CA ILE A 871 0.46 -22.25 -10.39
C ILE A 871 1.45 -22.58 -9.29
N LEU A 872 2.71 -22.80 -9.69
CA LEU A 872 3.84 -22.92 -8.76
C LEU A 872 4.43 -21.51 -8.51
N ILE A 873 4.66 -21.18 -7.25
CA ILE A 873 5.26 -19.94 -6.80
C ILE A 873 6.53 -20.25 -6.02
N GLY A 874 7.67 -19.71 -6.41
CA GLY A 874 8.97 -19.92 -5.78
C GLY A 874 9.88 -20.91 -6.52
N ASN A 875 10.72 -21.63 -5.78
CA ASN A 875 11.71 -22.55 -6.35
C ASN A 875 11.05 -23.78 -6.99
N SER A 876 11.40 -24.07 -8.22
CA SER A 876 10.81 -25.16 -9.04
C SER A 876 11.57 -26.50 -9.00
N LEU A 877 12.74 -26.57 -8.32
CA LEU A 877 13.53 -27.79 -8.16
C LEU A 877 12.94 -28.74 -7.12
#